data_6fe70bf3a5d09b3558af57a193d926bc
#
_entry.id   6fe70bf3a5d09b3558af57a193d926bc
#
_cell.length_a   1.000
_cell.length_b   1.000
_cell.length_c   1.000
_cell.angle_alpha   90.00
_cell.angle_beta   90.00
_cell.angle_gamma   90.00
#
_symmetry.space_group_name_H-M   'P 1'
#
loop_
_entity.id
_entity.type
_entity.pdbx_description
1 polymer ?
#
loop_
_entity_poly.entity_id
_entity_poly.type
_entity_poly.pdbx_seq_one_letter_code
_entity_poly.pdbx_strand_id
1 'polypeptide(L)'
;PTPAPTPAPNTDPTAMDVTVLNDGDVGDIWGGNTYLSFFDELNGYSDCTDETAGTESCASVDWEVVIDNDRGEVLEVTYLADAGHAGLVVGPSPAVNLSDYSDGSLSFDIKILDDGTSNLSGGFYVKVESGSQISGELPISGIEATGEWESINFPVSSLTASGELNLGSITAPMVFFPAFQTGAGLIYQIDNVRFTGIADGAMPPTGPNDGGSGSTVNYNLLEYGAGNVSDVINPDSYRCAVDFGNWIYNAGVVEPAIPGCDASTNIPSGTPTKLQPQIMGPALDKRVPTHRWWGSIPFLGEMTVGDFNDPAHVTADPIRARISNKGARLMGLPSGYQLRGNFPQYDGPEPFAEVFDGIAIANSKYSELNAYLVDYSDGSVTVGWTTSNMTNIMWATFVHGSPYVYFTVFDGDPIIVTKAADSGEKGTFYEFDNNLGVWTDVAGIRNNFLITGEPGTTYSNIAGNNITITKPNDGTAYTAFTVSYLPALEGIPGNDMVDYFASRARNQVSEVDINYSVDRSTNTVTVSHDYLDFEGNPIDTIVGMHPMHWKFSDQTTSNYKIRSARGVIKFAELSSFEYQIPFVGVLPLMPSLPNTYDQNTLEQYVQDYISGGEDSWINSTDTYWSGKAYGKAAEIAGIARSIGMDQEADQVVTWLKEHLSDWFTAETNGELDELRYFVYDEEWDTLLGIEEAFGSHQRLADHHFHYGYFVRAAAEICRQDRSWCSEDQYGPMVELLIRDYAGDPGDDMFPPLRNFDPANGFSWADGKADALQGNNNESTSEAANSYGAIILYGLITDNQDLVNKGIYLHASTSAAYWQYWNNIDGYNNLGADYD
;
A
#
# COMPACT_ATOMS: atom_id res chain seq x y z
N PRO A 1 -61.81 12.64 28.16
CA PRO A 1 -60.70 13.44 27.68
C PRO A 1 -60.07 12.67 26.56
N THR A 2 -60.11 13.32 25.39
CA THR A 2 -59.40 12.88 24.22
C THR A 2 -57.90 12.92 24.50
N PRO A 3 -57.11 11.90 24.20
CA PRO A 3 -55.67 12.00 24.30
C PRO A 3 -55.17 13.19 23.46
N ALA A 4 -54.14 13.87 23.93
CA ALA A 4 -53.49 14.91 23.18
C ALA A 4 -52.96 14.27 21.84
N PRO A 5 -52.99 14.97 20.74
CA PRO A 5 -52.41 14.43 19.51
C PRO A 5 -50.92 14.16 19.73
N THR A 6 -50.49 12.99 19.39
CA THR A 6 -49.06 12.63 19.23
C THR A 6 -48.39 13.72 18.40
N PRO A 7 -47.24 14.26 18.79
CA PRO A 7 -46.50 15.17 17.91
C PRO A 7 -46.30 14.49 16.55
N ALA A 8 -46.61 15.20 15.51
CA ALA A 8 -46.25 14.74 14.14
C ALA A 8 -44.74 14.48 14.10
N PRO A 9 -44.30 13.41 13.44
CA PRO A 9 -42.90 13.19 13.26
C PRO A 9 -42.23 14.44 12.69
N ASN A 10 -41.07 14.76 13.19
CA ASN A 10 -40.26 15.88 12.67
C ASN A 10 -39.64 15.41 11.37
N THR A 11 -40.31 15.66 10.28
CA THR A 11 -40.15 14.91 9.03
C THR A 11 -39.07 15.41 8.09
N ASP A 12 -38.33 16.47 8.41
CA ASP A 12 -37.20 16.88 7.57
C ASP A 12 -36.08 17.48 8.43
N PRO A 13 -34.81 17.06 8.24
CA PRO A 13 -33.67 17.73 8.83
C PRO A 13 -33.68 19.21 8.44
N THR A 14 -33.39 20.09 9.35
CA THR A 14 -33.19 21.50 9.04
C THR A 14 -31.83 21.61 8.33
N ALA A 15 -31.61 22.69 7.57
CA ALA A 15 -30.31 22.95 6.93
C ALA A 15 -29.12 23.08 7.92
N MET A 16 -29.33 22.92 9.21
CA MET A 16 -28.35 23.01 10.27
C MET A 16 -28.13 21.65 10.99
N ASP A 17 -28.85 20.60 10.63
CA ASP A 17 -28.72 19.27 11.19
C ASP A 17 -27.72 18.44 10.38
N VAL A 18 -26.92 17.61 11.04
CA VAL A 18 -26.08 16.61 10.38
C VAL A 18 -26.75 15.26 10.46
N THR A 19 -27.24 14.78 9.32
CA THR A 19 -27.85 13.47 9.19
C THR A 19 -26.79 12.37 9.31
N VAL A 20 -27.04 11.39 10.15
CA VAL A 20 -26.24 10.16 10.27
C VAL A 20 -26.89 9.04 9.47
N LEU A 21 -28.21 8.84 9.67
CA LEU A 21 -29.02 7.85 8.98
C LEU A 21 -30.43 8.40 8.80
N ASN A 22 -31.00 8.30 7.60
CA ASN A 22 -32.38 8.68 7.29
C ASN A 22 -32.89 7.86 6.11
N ASP A 23 -34.15 7.43 6.17
CA ASP A 23 -34.76 6.60 5.11
C ASP A 23 -33.93 5.35 4.75
N GLY A 24 -33.24 4.75 5.72
CA GLY A 24 -32.35 3.61 5.52
C GLY A 24 -30.96 3.94 4.94
N ASP A 25 -30.73 5.19 4.54
CA ASP A 25 -29.47 5.66 3.93
C ASP A 25 -28.59 6.45 4.91
N VAL A 26 -27.28 6.35 4.71
CA VAL A 26 -26.28 7.11 5.48
C VAL A 26 -26.18 8.53 4.93
N GLY A 27 -26.06 9.53 5.80
CA GLY A 27 -25.99 10.94 5.40
C GLY A 27 -24.72 11.29 4.60
N ASP A 28 -24.84 12.19 3.63
CA ASP A 28 -23.82 12.56 2.66
C ASP A 28 -22.49 13.09 3.26
N ILE A 29 -22.56 13.75 4.42
CA ILE A 29 -21.36 14.29 5.09
C ILE A 29 -20.35 13.24 5.53
N TRP A 30 -20.75 11.96 5.62
CA TRP A 30 -19.88 10.89 6.11
C TRP A 30 -18.95 10.31 5.03
N GLY A 31 -19.04 10.81 3.79
CA GLY A 31 -18.17 10.45 2.68
C GLY A 31 -18.45 9.09 2.03
N GLY A 32 -17.90 8.86 0.86
CA GLY A 32 -18.15 7.67 0.05
C GLY A 32 -17.64 6.34 0.61
N ASN A 33 -16.88 6.34 1.73
CA ASN A 33 -16.43 5.14 2.43
C ASN A 33 -17.24 4.83 3.69
N THR A 34 -18.33 5.54 3.92
CA THR A 34 -19.21 5.26 5.05
C THR A 34 -20.08 4.05 4.75
N TYR A 35 -20.15 3.12 5.66
CA TYR A 35 -20.91 1.89 5.51
C TYR A 35 -21.60 1.52 6.83
N LEU A 36 -22.74 0.86 6.72
CA LEU A 36 -23.39 0.20 7.84
C LEU A 36 -22.65 -1.11 8.12
N SER A 37 -22.24 -1.32 9.35
CA SER A 37 -21.55 -2.52 9.77
C SER A 37 -21.96 -2.92 11.16
N PHE A 38 -22.02 -4.22 11.40
CA PHE A 38 -22.25 -4.82 12.69
C PHE A 38 -21.00 -5.56 13.11
N PHE A 39 -20.71 -5.57 14.42
CA PHE A 39 -19.67 -6.39 14.98
C PHE A 39 -20.21 -7.27 16.11
N ASP A 40 -19.72 -8.47 16.19
CA ASP A 40 -20.10 -9.50 17.16
C ASP A 40 -18.88 -9.91 17.99
N GLU A 41 -18.80 -9.43 19.22
CA GLU A 41 -17.68 -9.74 20.11
C GLU A 41 -17.58 -11.21 20.54
N LEU A 42 -18.67 -11.97 20.47
CA LEU A 42 -18.65 -13.39 20.86
C LEU A 42 -17.94 -14.27 19.83
N ASN A 43 -17.95 -13.88 18.56
CA ASN A 43 -17.36 -14.64 17.45
C ASN A 43 -16.03 -14.05 16.96
N GLY A 44 -15.51 -13.01 17.63
CA GLY A 44 -14.33 -12.28 17.18
C GLY A 44 -14.67 -11.30 16.07
N TYR A 45 -13.89 -10.24 15.94
CA TYR A 45 -14.08 -9.16 14.99
C TYR A 45 -14.40 -9.66 13.59
N SER A 46 -15.66 -9.68 13.22
CA SER A 46 -16.10 -9.79 11.84
C SER A 46 -16.99 -8.60 11.55
N ASP A 47 -16.55 -7.72 10.65
CA ASP A 47 -17.42 -6.68 10.11
C ASP A 47 -18.58 -7.35 9.39
N CYS A 48 -19.76 -7.28 9.96
CA CYS A 48 -20.96 -7.76 9.32
C CYS A 48 -21.46 -6.66 8.39
N THR A 49 -21.44 -6.93 7.11
CA THR A 49 -21.98 -6.06 6.05
C THR A 49 -23.29 -6.63 5.53
N ASP A 50 -24.02 -5.89 4.69
CA ASP A 50 -25.24 -6.37 4.03
C ASP A 50 -25.04 -7.70 3.25
N GLU A 51 -23.85 -7.96 2.75
CA GLU A 51 -23.51 -9.23 2.07
C GLU A 51 -23.31 -10.40 3.06
N THR A 52 -22.99 -10.12 4.31
CA THR A 52 -22.64 -11.13 5.33
C THR A 52 -23.62 -11.22 6.49
N ALA A 53 -24.57 -10.30 6.59
CA ALA A 53 -25.63 -10.33 7.59
C ALA A 53 -26.40 -11.66 7.55
N GLY A 54 -26.66 -12.27 8.70
CA GLY A 54 -27.33 -13.57 8.81
C GLY A 54 -26.53 -14.79 8.37
N THR A 55 -25.27 -14.64 7.93
CA THR A 55 -24.38 -15.75 7.56
C THR A 55 -23.68 -16.37 8.76
N GLU A 56 -22.93 -17.48 8.58
CA GLU A 56 -22.13 -18.09 9.65
C GLU A 56 -21.11 -17.16 10.31
N SER A 57 -20.66 -16.12 9.59
CA SER A 57 -19.74 -15.11 10.11
C SER A 57 -20.42 -13.96 10.86
N CYS A 58 -21.73 -13.79 10.71
CA CYS A 58 -22.55 -12.77 11.37
C CYS A 58 -23.82 -13.42 11.96
N ALA A 59 -23.63 -14.47 12.71
CA ALA A 59 -24.73 -15.33 13.18
C ALA A 59 -25.59 -14.71 14.29
N SER A 60 -25.17 -13.62 14.92
CA SER A 60 -25.86 -13.00 16.04
C SER A 60 -26.68 -11.77 15.69
N VAL A 61 -26.45 -11.14 14.57
CA VAL A 61 -27.18 -9.95 14.11
C VAL A 61 -27.49 -10.03 12.63
N ASP A 62 -28.71 -9.61 12.27
CA ASP A 62 -29.15 -9.45 10.88
C ASP A 62 -29.82 -8.07 10.73
N TRP A 63 -29.79 -7.48 9.55
CA TRP A 63 -30.40 -6.19 9.30
C TRP A 63 -30.80 -6.01 7.84
N GLU A 64 -31.87 -5.27 7.61
CA GLU A 64 -32.34 -4.94 6.28
C GLU A 64 -33.08 -3.57 6.27
N VAL A 65 -33.11 -2.94 5.11
CA VAL A 65 -33.95 -1.76 4.90
C VAL A 65 -35.36 -2.24 4.56
N VAL A 66 -36.34 -1.83 5.36
CA VAL A 66 -37.74 -2.24 5.23
C VAL A 66 -38.65 -1.04 5.03
N ILE A 67 -39.84 -1.27 4.47
CA ILE A 67 -40.87 -0.23 4.32
C ILE A 67 -41.76 -0.20 5.57
N ASP A 68 -41.63 0.82 6.39
CA ASP A 68 -42.60 1.13 7.45
C ASP A 68 -43.78 1.93 6.90
N ASN A 69 -45.00 1.62 7.35
CA ASN A 69 -46.21 2.26 6.82
C ASN A 69 -46.33 3.75 7.16
N ASP A 70 -45.68 4.19 8.22
CA ASP A 70 -45.79 5.55 8.74
C ASP A 70 -44.59 6.44 8.33
N ARG A 71 -43.47 5.82 7.94
CA ARG A 71 -42.19 6.52 7.74
C ARG A 71 -41.52 6.30 6.39
N GLY A 72 -41.87 5.27 5.65
CA GLY A 72 -41.19 4.91 4.39
C GLY A 72 -40.08 3.89 4.59
N GLU A 73 -38.92 4.07 3.99
CA GLU A 73 -37.76 3.21 4.18
C GLU A 73 -37.12 3.47 5.54
N VAL A 74 -36.86 2.41 6.31
CA VAL A 74 -36.22 2.46 7.64
C VAL A 74 -35.28 1.28 7.81
N LEU A 75 -34.28 1.39 8.66
CA LEU A 75 -33.39 0.28 8.98
C LEU A 75 -34.00 -0.60 10.07
N GLU A 76 -34.21 -1.90 9.79
CA GLU A 76 -34.64 -2.90 10.75
C GLU A 76 -33.47 -3.80 11.16
N VAL A 77 -33.28 -4.00 12.45
CA VAL A 77 -32.20 -4.79 13.03
C VAL A 77 -32.77 -5.91 13.86
N THR A 78 -32.29 -7.14 13.62
CA THR A 78 -32.71 -8.36 14.32
C THR A 78 -31.51 -9.03 14.99
N TYR A 79 -31.61 -9.26 16.30
CA TYR A 79 -30.64 -10.04 17.04
C TYR A 79 -31.03 -11.54 17.03
N LEU A 80 -30.23 -12.34 16.36
CA LEU A 80 -30.49 -13.78 16.19
C LEU A 80 -30.02 -14.62 17.37
N ALA A 81 -29.14 -14.10 18.21
CA ALA A 81 -28.60 -14.76 19.39
C ALA A 81 -28.30 -13.77 20.51
N ASP A 82 -28.10 -14.27 21.74
CA ASP A 82 -27.56 -13.44 22.84
C ASP A 82 -26.10 -13.08 22.47
N ALA A 83 -25.92 -11.91 21.94
CA ALA A 83 -24.64 -11.37 21.56
C ALA A 83 -23.88 -10.76 22.74
N GLY A 84 -22.56 -10.78 22.71
CA GLY A 84 -21.75 -10.07 23.69
C GLY A 84 -21.92 -8.58 23.54
N HIS A 85 -21.29 -8.03 22.51
CA HIS A 85 -21.53 -6.68 22.02
C HIS A 85 -21.76 -6.77 20.52
N ALA A 86 -22.98 -6.68 20.10
CA ALA A 86 -23.32 -6.51 18.70
C ALA A 86 -24.09 -5.21 18.54
N GLY A 87 -23.68 -4.36 17.64
CA GLY A 87 -24.29 -3.04 17.49
C GLY A 87 -24.25 -2.56 16.05
N LEU A 88 -25.12 -1.62 15.76
CA LEU A 88 -25.09 -0.88 14.51
C LEU A 88 -23.99 0.19 14.57
N VAL A 89 -23.04 0.13 13.65
CA VAL A 89 -21.97 1.10 13.53
C VAL A 89 -22.08 1.77 12.16
N VAL A 90 -22.13 3.08 12.17
CA VAL A 90 -21.91 3.88 10.96
C VAL A 90 -20.53 4.48 11.07
N GLY A 91 -19.59 3.96 10.30
CA GLY A 91 -18.19 4.37 10.35
C GLY A 91 -17.86 5.33 9.23
N PRO A 92 -17.55 6.61 9.52
CA PRO A 92 -17.07 7.52 8.51
C PRO A 92 -15.58 7.26 8.20
N SER A 93 -15.23 7.45 6.93
CA SER A 93 -13.84 7.54 6.51
C SER A 93 -13.76 8.60 5.40
N PRO A 94 -13.15 9.74 5.62
CA PRO A 94 -12.46 10.22 6.83
C PRO A 94 -13.39 10.56 8.00
N ALA A 95 -12.79 10.78 9.17
CA ALA A 95 -13.52 11.19 10.38
C ALA A 95 -14.18 12.56 10.21
N VAL A 96 -15.36 12.73 10.82
CA VAL A 96 -16.15 13.96 10.70
C VAL A 96 -15.99 14.84 11.93
N ASN A 97 -15.83 16.14 11.72
CA ASN A 97 -15.76 17.14 12.79
C ASN A 97 -17.17 17.62 13.19
N LEU A 98 -17.57 17.28 14.39
CA LEU A 98 -18.84 17.71 15.01
C LEU A 98 -18.63 18.69 16.18
N SER A 99 -17.49 19.36 16.28
CA SER A 99 -17.19 20.27 17.39
C SER A 99 -18.21 21.42 17.54
N ASP A 100 -18.78 21.89 16.44
CA ASP A 100 -19.80 22.94 16.42
C ASP A 100 -21.15 22.47 16.98
N TYR A 101 -21.33 21.17 17.20
CA TYR A 101 -22.52 20.56 17.80
C TYR A 101 -22.36 20.30 19.31
N SER A 102 -21.30 20.81 19.95
CA SER A 102 -21.03 20.59 21.38
C SER A 102 -22.19 20.97 22.30
N ASP A 103 -22.94 22.01 21.95
CA ASP A 103 -24.12 22.48 22.67
C ASP A 103 -25.44 21.89 22.15
N GLY A 104 -25.35 21.01 21.18
CA GLY A 104 -26.47 20.38 20.50
C GLY A 104 -26.84 19.03 21.07
N SER A 105 -27.50 18.22 20.25
CA SER A 105 -28.02 16.90 20.64
C SER A 105 -27.84 15.86 19.54
N LEU A 106 -27.60 14.59 19.94
CA LEU A 106 -27.81 13.42 19.09
C LEU A 106 -29.26 12.99 19.24
N SER A 107 -30.02 13.00 18.15
CA SER A 107 -31.44 12.66 18.09
C SER A 107 -31.67 11.50 17.15
N PHE A 108 -32.60 10.63 17.45
CA PHE A 108 -33.02 9.53 16.57
C PHE A 108 -34.43 9.08 16.93
N ASP A 109 -35.08 8.41 16.00
CA ASP A 109 -36.37 7.76 16.23
C ASP A 109 -36.14 6.24 16.22
N ILE A 110 -36.74 5.55 17.21
CA ILE A 110 -36.62 4.11 17.38
C ILE A 110 -38.00 3.48 17.62
N LYS A 111 -38.19 2.27 17.08
CA LYS A 111 -39.42 1.50 17.26
C LYS A 111 -39.03 0.07 17.62
N ILE A 112 -39.37 -0.38 18.80
CA ILE A 112 -39.10 -1.74 19.25
C ILE A 112 -40.27 -2.64 18.86
N LEU A 113 -39.99 -3.65 18.04
CA LEU A 113 -40.98 -4.62 17.57
C LEU A 113 -41.05 -5.85 18.48
N ASP A 114 -39.92 -6.30 19.01
CA ASP A 114 -39.80 -7.40 19.97
C ASP A 114 -38.62 -7.12 20.91
N ASP A 115 -38.76 -7.33 22.19
CA ASP A 115 -37.69 -7.09 23.18
C ASP A 115 -36.79 -8.31 23.41
N GLY A 116 -37.17 -9.46 22.87
CA GLY A 116 -36.38 -10.68 22.97
C GLY A 116 -35.93 -11.02 24.39
N THR A 117 -34.65 -11.26 24.58
CA THR A 117 -34.03 -11.45 25.90
C THR A 117 -33.48 -10.17 26.49
N SER A 118 -33.59 -9.04 25.76
CA SER A 118 -33.11 -7.74 26.22
C SER A 118 -33.96 -7.16 27.34
N ASN A 119 -33.34 -6.59 28.37
CA ASN A 119 -34.02 -5.81 29.36
C ASN A 119 -33.98 -4.32 28.98
N LEU A 120 -34.90 -3.88 28.13
CA LEU A 120 -34.96 -2.52 27.61
C LEU A 120 -34.96 -1.44 28.69
N SER A 121 -35.49 -1.75 29.91
CA SER A 121 -35.48 -0.82 31.03
C SER A 121 -34.08 -0.63 31.65
N GLY A 122 -33.11 -0.19 30.88
CA GLY A 122 -31.73 0.07 31.30
C GLY A 122 -30.70 -0.89 30.76
N GLY A 123 -31.04 -1.65 29.73
CA GLY A 123 -30.17 -2.63 29.07
C GLY A 123 -30.01 -2.44 27.56
N PHE A 124 -30.35 -1.26 27.02
CA PHE A 124 -30.05 -0.88 25.63
C PHE A 124 -29.34 0.46 25.63
N TYR A 125 -28.25 0.58 24.85
CA TYR A 125 -27.31 1.68 24.95
C TYR A 125 -27.02 2.29 23.61
N VAL A 126 -26.62 3.58 23.65
CA VAL A 126 -26.02 4.30 22.54
C VAL A 126 -24.65 4.83 22.95
N LYS A 127 -23.69 4.79 22.02
CA LYS A 127 -22.38 5.47 22.14
C LYS A 127 -21.97 6.08 20.82
N VAL A 128 -20.99 6.97 20.88
CA VAL A 128 -20.30 7.60 19.74
C VAL A 128 -18.80 7.38 19.90
N GLU A 129 -18.09 7.17 18.81
CA GLU A 129 -16.65 6.88 18.84
C GLU A 129 -15.83 7.87 17.99
N SER A 130 -14.61 8.15 18.46
CA SER A 130 -13.58 8.90 17.75
C SER A 130 -12.26 8.10 17.77
N GLY A 131 -12.11 7.19 16.82
CA GLY A 131 -11.04 6.21 16.80
C GLY A 131 -11.12 5.26 18.00
N SER A 132 -10.07 5.21 18.83
CA SER A 132 -10.06 4.40 20.06
C SER A 132 -10.70 5.08 21.26
N GLN A 133 -11.20 6.29 21.12
CA GLN A 133 -11.85 7.06 22.16
C GLN A 133 -13.37 6.97 22.00
N ILE A 134 -14.07 6.71 23.07
CA ILE A 134 -15.52 6.52 23.05
C ILE A 134 -16.23 7.48 23.99
N SER A 135 -17.49 7.80 23.70
CA SER A 135 -18.40 8.40 24.69
C SER A 135 -18.63 7.42 25.85
N GLY A 136 -19.25 7.88 26.91
CA GLY A 136 -19.89 6.95 27.85
C GLY A 136 -20.97 6.13 27.14
N GLU A 137 -21.19 4.90 27.58
CA GLU A 137 -22.33 4.07 27.15
C GLU A 137 -23.61 4.66 27.84
N LEU A 138 -24.43 5.33 27.04
CA LEU A 138 -25.62 6.00 27.56
C LEU A 138 -26.85 5.08 27.42
N PRO A 139 -27.53 4.75 28.53
CA PRO A 139 -28.72 3.92 28.44
C PRO A 139 -29.86 4.67 27.76
N ILE A 140 -30.49 4.04 26.79
CA ILE A 140 -31.71 4.54 26.17
C ILE A 140 -32.86 4.15 27.11
N SER A 141 -33.52 5.15 27.74
CA SER A 141 -34.56 4.94 28.71
C SER A 141 -35.93 5.32 28.18
N GLY A 142 -36.93 4.56 28.60
CA GLY A 142 -38.31 4.83 28.26
C GLY A 142 -38.81 4.16 26.99
N ILE A 143 -38.00 3.31 26.38
CA ILE A 143 -38.39 2.49 25.23
C ILE A 143 -39.05 1.19 25.72
N GLU A 144 -40.13 0.78 25.06
CA GLU A 144 -40.87 -0.46 25.32
C GLU A 144 -41.21 -1.14 23.98
N ALA A 145 -41.37 -2.46 23.97
CA ALA A 145 -41.77 -3.21 22.77
C ALA A 145 -43.27 -3.01 22.46
N THR A 146 -43.62 -1.79 22.15
CA THR A 146 -45.02 -1.41 21.83
C THR A 146 -45.33 -1.46 20.33
N GLY A 147 -44.31 -1.51 19.49
CA GLY A 147 -44.41 -1.35 18.03
C GLY A 147 -44.78 0.08 17.61
N GLU A 148 -44.57 1.07 18.45
CA GLU A 148 -44.82 2.49 18.19
C GLU A 148 -43.45 3.22 18.11
N TRP A 149 -43.37 4.28 17.31
CA TRP A 149 -42.16 5.08 17.18
C TRP A 149 -41.97 6.02 18.40
N GLU A 150 -40.78 6.02 18.94
CA GLU A 150 -40.33 6.91 20.03
C GLU A 150 -39.17 7.76 19.59
N SER A 151 -39.21 9.06 19.86
CA SER A 151 -38.11 9.99 19.55
C SER A 151 -37.21 10.15 20.77
N ILE A 152 -35.96 9.86 20.61
CA ILE A 152 -34.91 9.92 21.63
C ILE A 152 -33.96 11.08 21.35
N ASN A 153 -33.51 11.72 22.43
CA ASN A 153 -32.60 12.86 22.32
C ASN A 153 -31.57 12.82 23.45
N PHE A 154 -30.30 12.82 23.09
CA PHE A 154 -29.16 12.92 24.01
C PHE A 154 -28.42 14.24 23.81
N PRO A 155 -28.31 15.12 24.83
CA PRO A 155 -27.38 16.26 24.74
C PRO A 155 -25.94 15.79 24.41
N VAL A 156 -25.26 16.44 23.47
CA VAL A 156 -23.87 16.11 23.13
C VAL A 156 -22.95 16.24 24.34
N SER A 157 -23.27 17.14 25.27
CA SER A 157 -22.58 17.24 26.56
C SER A 157 -22.62 15.95 27.40
N SER A 158 -23.66 15.11 27.22
CA SER A 158 -23.72 13.80 27.88
C SER A 158 -22.78 12.78 27.24
N LEU A 159 -22.60 12.86 25.91
CA LEU A 159 -21.66 12.03 25.17
C LEU A 159 -20.20 12.38 25.51
N THR A 160 -19.90 13.65 25.70
CA THR A 160 -18.56 14.14 26.06
C THR A 160 -18.26 14.13 27.56
N ALA A 161 -19.22 13.75 28.40
CA ALA A 161 -19.06 13.77 29.86
C ALA A 161 -17.95 12.88 30.43
N SER A 162 -17.56 11.84 29.72
CA SER A 162 -16.40 11.01 30.04
C SER A 162 -15.05 11.76 29.88
N GLY A 163 -15.03 12.80 29.06
CA GLY A 163 -13.83 13.55 28.68
C GLY A 163 -12.91 12.82 27.71
N GLU A 164 -13.35 11.70 27.15
CA GLU A 164 -12.56 10.87 26.21
C GLU A 164 -12.99 11.07 24.74
N LEU A 165 -14.26 11.36 24.46
CA LEU A 165 -14.75 11.58 23.11
C LEU A 165 -14.23 12.89 22.51
N ASN A 166 -13.62 12.81 21.34
CA ASN A 166 -13.19 13.95 20.56
C ASN A 166 -14.19 14.26 19.44
N LEU A 167 -15.00 15.30 19.63
CA LEU A 167 -15.99 15.73 18.64
C LEU A 167 -15.38 16.24 17.33
N GLY A 168 -14.10 16.63 17.35
CA GLY A 168 -13.38 17.06 16.15
C GLY A 168 -13.00 15.92 15.19
N SER A 169 -13.25 14.65 15.57
CA SER A 169 -12.80 13.51 14.79
C SER A 169 -13.70 12.29 15.04
N ILE A 170 -14.96 12.37 14.67
CA ILE A 170 -15.93 11.28 14.87
C ILE A 170 -15.75 10.22 13.79
N THR A 171 -15.51 8.98 14.23
CA THR A 171 -15.31 7.80 13.36
C THR A 171 -16.48 6.83 13.39
N ALA A 172 -17.29 6.84 14.46
CA ALA A 172 -18.55 6.12 14.52
C ALA A 172 -19.61 7.03 15.19
N PRO A 173 -20.46 7.69 14.39
CA PRO A 173 -21.40 8.68 14.91
C PRO A 173 -22.58 8.08 15.68
N MET A 174 -22.81 6.78 15.52
CA MET A 174 -23.82 6.04 16.29
C MET A 174 -23.43 4.59 16.44
N VAL A 175 -23.56 4.06 17.63
CA VAL A 175 -23.46 2.62 17.94
C VAL A 175 -24.58 2.29 18.91
N PHE A 176 -25.46 1.35 18.54
CA PHE A 176 -26.57 0.88 19.37
C PHE A 176 -26.34 -0.59 19.72
N PHE A 177 -26.57 -0.95 21.01
CA PHE A 177 -26.33 -2.32 21.43
C PHE A 177 -27.07 -2.68 22.70
N PRO A 178 -27.54 -3.93 22.85
CA PRO A 178 -28.13 -4.43 24.11
C PRO A 178 -27.05 -4.65 25.17
N ALA A 179 -27.45 -4.89 26.39
CA ALA A 179 -26.56 -5.28 27.47
C ALA A 179 -25.81 -6.57 27.12
N PHE A 180 -24.57 -6.70 27.57
CA PHE A 180 -23.71 -7.86 27.32
C PHE A 180 -24.43 -9.19 27.64
N GLN A 181 -24.33 -10.14 26.70
CA GLN A 181 -24.99 -11.45 26.77
C GLN A 181 -26.53 -11.42 26.84
N THR A 182 -27.14 -10.41 26.21
CA THR A 182 -28.58 -10.34 25.98
C THR A 182 -28.85 -9.97 24.53
N GLY A 183 -30.10 -10.01 24.12
CA GLY A 183 -30.55 -9.50 22.85
C GLY A 183 -31.21 -10.55 21.93
N ALA A 184 -31.04 -11.83 22.14
CA ALA A 184 -31.66 -12.85 21.28
C ALA A 184 -33.15 -12.61 21.12
N GLY A 185 -33.59 -12.40 19.87
CA GLY A 185 -34.97 -12.10 19.53
C GLY A 185 -35.35 -10.61 19.60
N LEU A 186 -34.41 -9.69 19.95
CA LEU A 186 -34.66 -8.26 19.89
C LEU A 186 -34.78 -7.84 18.41
N ILE A 187 -35.87 -7.11 18.09
CA ILE A 187 -36.11 -6.53 16.77
C ILE A 187 -36.46 -5.07 16.96
N TYR A 188 -35.69 -4.18 16.32
CA TYR A 188 -36.01 -2.77 16.32
C TYR A 188 -35.83 -2.13 14.96
N GLN A 189 -36.57 -1.06 14.70
CA GLN A 189 -36.40 -0.18 13.56
C GLN A 189 -35.86 1.15 14.06
N ILE A 190 -34.98 1.76 13.24
CA ILE A 190 -34.36 3.05 13.56
C ILE A 190 -34.33 3.95 12.33
N ASP A 191 -34.52 5.24 12.56
CA ASP A 191 -34.58 6.26 11.52
C ASP A 191 -34.26 7.64 12.10
N ASN A 192 -34.06 8.66 11.24
CA ASN A 192 -33.82 10.05 11.58
C ASN A 192 -32.66 10.25 12.59
N VAL A 193 -31.60 9.49 12.48
CA VAL A 193 -30.41 9.65 13.35
C VAL A 193 -29.62 10.87 12.86
N ARG A 194 -29.47 11.87 13.76
CA ARG A 194 -28.81 13.14 13.40
C ARG A 194 -28.27 13.88 14.62
N PHE A 195 -27.27 14.72 14.38
CA PHE A 195 -26.84 15.75 15.32
C PHE A 195 -27.57 17.05 15.01
N THR A 196 -28.14 17.67 16.03
CA THR A 196 -28.97 18.88 15.92
C THR A 196 -28.48 19.99 16.84
N GLY A 197 -28.85 21.23 16.55
CA GLY A 197 -28.70 22.35 17.50
C GLY A 197 -27.37 23.10 17.44
N ILE A 198 -26.97 23.51 16.25
CA ILE A 198 -25.83 24.46 16.09
C ILE A 198 -26.17 25.78 16.77
N ALA A 199 -25.20 26.40 17.49
CA ALA A 199 -25.35 27.71 18.08
C ALA A 199 -25.71 28.78 17.01
N ASP A 200 -26.60 29.71 17.34
CA ASP A 200 -27.05 30.80 16.45
C ASP A 200 -25.83 31.53 15.84
N GLY A 201 -25.65 31.42 14.53
CA GLY A 201 -24.59 32.05 13.77
C GLY A 201 -23.46 31.15 13.32
N ALA A 202 -23.43 29.91 13.69
CA ALA A 202 -22.56 28.91 13.09
C ALA A 202 -23.13 28.50 11.71
N MET A 203 -22.29 28.42 10.71
CA MET A 203 -22.68 27.82 9.42
C MET A 203 -22.65 26.29 9.59
N PRO A 204 -23.57 25.55 8.92
CA PRO A 204 -23.44 24.10 8.88
C PRO A 204 -22.03 23.72 8.39
N PRO A 205 -21.43 22.60 8.84
CA PRO A 205 -20.19 22.17 8.29
C PRO A 205 -20.39 21.93 6.80
N THR A 206 -19.99 22.90 6.00
CA THR A 206 -19.77 22.66 4.59
C THR A 206 -18.63 21.68 4.51
N GLY A 207 -18.69 20.75 3.60
CA GLY A 207 -17.50 20.01 3.18
C GLY A 207 -16.31 20.99 3.10
N PRO A 208 -15.08 20.55 3.20
CA PRO A 208 -13.90 21.30 3.66
C PRO A 208 -13.94 22.80 3.34
N ASN A 209 -13.80 23.60 4.38
CA ASN A 209 -14.16 25.02 4.54
C ASN A 209 -13.72 25.99 3.43
N ASP A 210 -14.69 26.82 3.00
CA ASP A 210 -14.47 28.20 2.57
C ASP A 210 -14.36 29.15 3.79
N GLY A 211 -13.18 29.37 4.28
CA GLY A 211 -12.99 30.26 5.45
C GLY A 211 -11.61 30.84 5.54
N GLY A 212 -11.25 31.71 4.57
CA GLY A 212 -9.98 32.38 4.51
C GLY A 212 -9.65 33.19 5.78
N SER A 213 -8.58 32.79 6.43
CA SER A 213 -7.66 33.68 7.13
C SER A 213 -6.36 33.60 6.34
N GLY A 214 -6.15 34.52 5.42
CA GLY A 214 -5.02 34.52 4.53
C GLY A 214 -3.68 34.46 5.27
N SER A 215 -3.18 33.30 5.49
CA SER A 215 -1.77 33.01 5.62
C SER A 215 -1.23 33.00 4.19
N THR A 216 -0.46 33.99 3.80
CA THR A 216 0.24 33.99 2.51
C THR A 216 1.29 32.89 2.58
N VAL A 217 0.93 31.69 2.14
CA VAL A 217 1.87 30.59 1.92
C VAL A 217 2.85 31.05 0.85
N ASN A 218 4.13 30.88 1.10
CA ASN A 218 5.14 31.18 0.09
C ASN A 218 5.41 29.87 -0.67
N TYR A 219 4.99 29.81 -1.92
CA TYR A 219 5.13 28.64 -2.81
C TYR A 219 5.70 29.08 -4.18
N ASN A 220 6.27 28.11 -4.88
CA ASN A 220 6.63 28.28 -6.27
C ASN A 220 5.83 27.28 -7.11
N LEU A 221 5.51 27.69 -8.32
CA LEU A 221 4.89 26.83 -9.31
C LEU A 221 5.93 26.34 -10.31
N LEU A 222 5.90 25.06 -10.59
CA LEU A 222 6.63 24.43 -11.68
C LEU A 222 5.65 24.28 -12.85
N GLU A 223 5.90 25.01 -13.93
CA GLU A 223 4.99 25.14 -15.06
C GLU A 223 5.17 24.02 -16.09
N TYR A 224 4.06 23.40 -16.52
CA TYR A 224 4.01 22.32 -17.50
C TYR A 224 2.89 22.56 -18.52
N GLY A 225 3.20 23.24 -19.62
CA GLY A 225 2.21 23.64 -20.63
C GLY A 225 1.20 24.64 -20.06
N ALA A 226 -0.09 24.28 -20.03
CA ALA A 226 -1.15 25.08 -19.41
C ALA A 226 -1.36 24.74 -17.93
N GLY A 227 -0.70 23.72 -17.41
CA GLY A 227 -0.79 23.29 -16.02
C GLY A 227 0.47 23.56 -15.22
N ASN A 228 0.41 23.31 -13.91
CA ASN A 228 1.52 23.47 -13.00
C ASN A 228 1.37 22.58 -11.76
N VAL A 229 2.46 22.45 -11.01
CA VAL A 229 2.49 21.80 -9.69
C VAL A 229 3.14 22.74 -8.67
N SER A 230 2.75 22.64 -7.42
CA SER A 230 3.37 23.41 -6.33
C SER A 230 4.62 22.70 -5.80
N ASP A 231 5.55 23.45 -5.20
CA ASP A 231 6.68 22.92 -4.43
C ASP A 231 6.36 22.73 -2.94
N VAL A 232 5.16 23.12 -2.50
CA VAL A 232 4.70 22.96 -1.12
C VAL A 232 3.23 22.55 -1.07
N ILE A 233 2.84 21.89 0.01
CA ILE A 233 1.44 21.59 0.31
C ILE A 233 0.83 22.83 0.98
N ASN A 234 -0.38 23.21 0.56
CA ASN A 234 -1.14 24.25 1.21
C ASN A 234 -1.43 23.83 2.66
N PRO A 235 -1.01 24.61 3.67
CA PRO A 235 -1.31 24.29 5.07
C PRO A 235 -2.79 24.13 5.39
N ASP A 236 -3.65 24.73 4.59
CA ASP A 236 -5.10 24.64 4.76
C ASP A 236 -5.68 23.35 4.13
N SER A 237 -4.93 22.66 3.26
CA SER A 237 -5.33 21.34 2.72
C SER A 237 -5.50 20.31 3.82
N TYR A 238 -4.71 20.44 4.88
CA TYR A 238 -4.68 19.48 5.96
C TYR A 238 -4.53 20.17 7.30
N ARG A 239 -5.40 19.81 8.21
CA ARG A 239 -5.50 20.50 9.49
C ARG A 239 -4.52 20.01 10.54
N CYS A 240 -4.01 18.75 10.40
CA CYS A 240 -3.13 18.17 11.41
C CYS A 240 -2.13 17.18 10.85
N ALA A 241 -0.94 17.14 11.44
CA ALA A 241 0.16 16.25 11.05
C ALA A 241 -0.22 14.75 11.00
N VAL A 242 -1.27 14.36 11.75
CA VAL A 242 -1.74 12.99 11.83
C VAL A 242 -2.36 12.51 10.51
N ASP A 243 -2.97 13.42 9.75
CA ASP A 243 -3.66 13.08 8.50
C ASP A 243 -2.67 12.75 7.38
N PHE A 244 -1.43 13.18 7.51
CA PHE A 244 -0.37 12.96 6.52
C PHE A 244 0.70 11.99 6.97
N GLY A 245 0.51 11.43 8.16
CA GLY A 245 1.64 10.79 8.81
C GLY A 245 2.84 11.74 8.86
N ASN A 246 4.01 11.20 8.82
CA ASN A 246 5.21 12.00 8.98
C ASN A 246 5.67 12.69 7.70
N TRP A 247 5.10 12.37 6.57
CA TRP A 247 5.65 12.68 5.26
C TRP A 247 5.84 14.17 4.97
N ILE A 248 5.06 15.03 5.61
CA ILE A 248 5.02 16.46 5.35
C ILE A 248 5.80 17.25 6.40
N TYR A 249 6.11 16.64 7.52
CA TYR A 249 6.72 17.33 8.65
C TYR A 249 8.18 16.98 8.80
N ASN A 250 9.02 17.99 8.64
CA ASN A 250 10.41 17.90 9.06
C ASN A 250 10.53 17.62 10.56
N ALA A 251 11.41 16.69 10.90
CA ALA A 251 11.80 16.49 12.29
C ALA A 251 12.16 17.79 12.97
N GLY A 252 11.50 18.11 14.03
CA GLY A 252 11.78 19.30 14.82
C GLY A 252 10.98 20.54 14.42
N VAL A 253 10.15 20.47 13.41
CA VAL A 253 9.17 21.51 13.06
C VAL A 253 7.76 20.97 13.28
N VAL A 254 7.52 20.38 14.44
CA VAL A 254 6.16 20.33 14.97
C VAL A 254 5.88 21.71 15.50
N GLU A 255 5.80 22.63 14.59
CA GLU A 255 5.27 23.92 14.90
C GLU A 255 3.75 23.80 14.91
N PRO A 256 3.06 24.50 15.78
CA PRO A 256 1.65 24.82 15.62
C PRO A 256 1.52 25.80 14.42
N ALA A 257 2.07 25.43 13.29
CA ALA A 257 2.08 26.25 12.09
C ALA A 257 0.82 26.00 11.25
N ILE A 258 0.09 24.91 11.56
CA ILE A 258 -1.17 24.61 10.91
C ILE A 258 -2.29 25.13 11.78
N PRO A 259 -3.07 26.12 11.33
CA PRO A 259 -4.19 26.66 12.10
C PRO A 259 -5.19 25.56 12.46
N GLY A 260 -5.51 25.46 13.75
CA GLY A 260 -6.51 24.54 14.26
C GLY A 260 -5.98 23.18 14.73
N CYS A 261 -4.68 22.92 14.59
CA CYS A 261 -4.07 21.71 15.14
C CYS A 261 -3.43 21.95 16.51
N ASP A 262 -3.80 21.15 17.49
CA ASP A 262 -3.16 21.18 18.81
C ASP A 262 -1.81 20.44 18.74
N ALA A 263 -0.73 21.14 19.08
CA ALA A 263 0.60 20.56 19.12
C ALA A 263 0.75 19.33 20.04
N SER A 264 -0.18 19.14 20.96
CA SER A 264 -0.20 17.99 21.88
C SER A 264 -0.77 16.70 21.30
N THR A 265 -1.52 16.79 20.20
CA THR A 265 -2.16 15.63 19.55
C THR A 265 -1.36 15.11 18.36
N ASN A 266 -0.28 15.77 18.00
CA ASN A 266 0.19 15.71 16.63
C ASN A 266 1.22 14.67 16.29
N ILE A 267 1.99 14.15 17.18
CA ILE A 267 2.90 13.02 16.92
C ILE A 267 3.09 12.27 18.22
N PRO A 268 2.84 10.95 18.29
CA PRO A 268 3.20 10.15 19.45
C PRO A 268 4.66 10.38 19.81
N SER A 269 4.93 10.61 21.08
CA SER A 269 6.30 10.76 21.60
C SER A 269 7.15 9.56 21.18
N GLY A 270 8.20 9.79 20.42
CA GLY A 270 9.06 8.74 19.88
C GLY A 270 8.80 8.32 18.44
N THR A 271 7.80 8.92 17.76
CA THR A 271 7.65 8.72 16.32
C THR A 271 8.84 9.36 15.60
N PRO A 272 9.49 8.65 14.66
CA PRO A 272 10.57 9.23 13.85
C PRO A 272 10.02 10.39 13.03
N THR A 273 10.69 11.49 13.11
CA THR A 273 10.17 12.77 12.63
C THR A 273 10.87 13.18 11.37
N LYS A 274 11.19 12.38 10.49
CA LYS A 274 11.54 12.82 9.20
C LYS A 274 11.86 11.81 8.17
N LEU A 275 11.56 12.17 7.12
CA LEU A 275 11.23 11.55 5.94
C LEU A 275 12.10 11.92 4.76
N GLN A 276 13.40 11.97 4.94
CA GLN A 276 14.33 11.91 3.82
C GLN A 276 14.75 10.47 3.60
N PRO A 277 14.97 10.05 2.35
CA PRO A 277 15.56 8.76 2.08
C PRO A 277 16.85 8.59 2.90
N GLN A 278 16.97 7.48 3.62
CA GLN A 278 18.17 7.19 4.41
C GLN A 278 19.26 6.65 3.48
N ILE A 279 19.95 7.55 2.82
CA ILE A 279 20.94 7.26 1.76
C ILE A 279 22.33 7.80 2.11
N MET A 280 23.35 7.22 1.51
CA MET A 280 24.75 7.67 1.61
C MET A 280 25.55 7.19 0.41
N GLY A 281 26.79 7.67 0.28
CA GLY A 281 27.72 7.22 -0.76
C GLY A 281 27.19 7.48 -2.17
N PRO A 282 27.36 6.55 -3.13
CA PRO A 282 26.90 6.74 -4.51
C PRO A 282 25.40 6.98 -4.67
N ALA A 283 24.55 6.51 -3.74
CA ALA A 283 23.12 6.75 -3.78
C ALA A 283 22.73 8.23 -3.63
N LEU A 284 23.63 9.07 -3.08
CA LEU A 284 23.40 10.52 -2.99
C LEU A 284 23.38 11.23 -4.36
N ASP A 285 23.98 10.62 -5.36
CA ASP A 285 24.05 11.15 -6.73
C ASP A 285 22.96 10.53 -7.62
N LYS A 286 22.06 9.70 -7.07
CA LYS A 286 21.00 8.99 -7.78
C LYS A 286 19.63 9.32 -7.19
N ARG A 287 18.61 9.36 -8.05
CA ARG A 287 17.21 9.43 -7.59
C ARG A 287 16.72 8.05 -7.19
N VAL A 288 16.24 7.88 -5.97
CA VAL A 288 16.01 6.56 -5.36
C VAL A 288 14.61 6.04 -5.64
N PRO A 289 14.45 4.95 -6.41
CA PRO A 289 13.17 4.28 -6.57
C PRO A 289 12.79 3.52 -5.29
N THR A 290 11.49 3.43 -5.02
CA THR A 290 10.99 2.86 -3.77
C THR A 290 10.39 1.46 -3.93
N HIS A 291 9.61 1.21 -4.93
CA HIS A 291 8.89 -0.04 -5.18
C HIS A 291 9.80 -1.15 -5.74
N ARG A 292 10.72 -1.61 -4.91
CA ARG A 292 11.70 -2.64 -5.27
C ARG A 292 11.63 -3.82 -4.29
N TRP A 293 12.22 -4.93 -4.64
CA TRP A 293 12.44 -6.06 -3.75
C TRP A 293 13.29 -5.70 -2.51
N TRP A 294 13.81 -4.49 -2.45
CA TRP A 294 14.51 -3.84 -1.34
C TRP A 294 13.86 -2.49 -0.93
N GLY A 295 12.62 -2.24 -1.33
CA GLY A 295 11.94 -0.94 -1.19
C GLY A 295 11.83 -0.39 0.23
N SER A 296 12.00 -1.21 1.26
CA SER A 296 12.06 -0.74 2.65
C SER A 296 13.38 -0.03 3.03
N ILE A 297 14.45 -0.22 2.26
CA ILE A 297 15.79 0.29 2.62
C ILE A 297 15.88 1.82 2.64
N PRO A 298 15.31 2.57 1.69
CA PRO A 298 15.31 4.03 1.76
C PRO A 298 14.61 4.59 3.00
N PHE A 299 13.67 3.83 3.59
CA PHE A 299 12.89 4.20 4.77
C PHE A 299 13.52 3.77 6.11
N LEU A 300 14.76 3.33 6.13
CA LEU A 300 15.44 2.86 7.35
C LEU A 300 15.43 3.89 8.50
N GLY A 301 15.39 5.18 8.19
CA GLY A 301 15.29 6.26 9.19
C GLY A 301 13.94 6.32 9.90
N GLU A 302 12.89 5.81 9.29
CA GLU A 302 11.54 5.77 9.84
C GLU A 302 11.23 4.45 10.55
N MET A 303 11.92 3.39 10.14
CA MET A 303 11.73 2.09 10.74
C MET A 303 12.40 2.05 12.10
N THR A 304 11.75 1.49 13.09
CA THR A 304 12.35 1.18 14.38
C THR A 304 13.29 0.02 14.18
N VAL A 305 14.52 0.35 13.81
CA VAL A 305 15.55 -0.62 13.44
C VAL A 305 15.88 -1.49 14.65
N GLY A 306 15.46 -2.73 14.61
CA GLY A 306 15.56 -3.67 15.72
C GLY A 306 14.22 -4.04 16.35
N ASP A 307 13.12 -3.44 15.95
CA ASP A 307 11.78 -3.87 16.31
C ASP A 307 11.23 -4.88 15.29
N PHE A 308 10.43 -5.80 15.78
CA PHE A 308 9.79 -6.81 14.99
C PHE A 308 8.71 -6.35 14.07
N ASN A 309 8.01 -5.32 14.53
CA ASN A 309 6.78 -4.89 13.91
C ASN A 309 7.04 -4.09 12.64
N ASP A 310 8.29 -3.65 12.43
CA ASP A 310 8.64 -2.78 11.31
C ASP A 310 10.04 -3.08 10.75
N PRO A 311 10.32 -4.29 10.30
CA PRO A 311 11.65 -4.68 9.84
C PRO A 311 11.91 -4.23 8.42
N ALA A 312 13.08 -3.65 8.16
CA ALA A 312 13.57 -3.47 6.81
C ALA A 312 13.90 -4.83 6.17
N HIS A 313 13.40 -5.04 4.96
CA HIS A 313 13.54 -6.29 4.24
C HIS A 313 14.32 -6.13 2.94
N VAL A 314 15.06 -7.20 2.60
CA VAL A 314 15.61 -7.43 1.26
C VAL A 314 15.19 -8.82 0.81
N THR A 315 14.47 -8.91 -0.31
CA THR A 315 13.94 -10.18 -0.84
C THR A 315 14.58 -10.52 -2.17
N ALA A 316 15.90 -10.77 -2.12
CA ALA A 316 16.70 -11.01 -3.32
C ALA A 316 16.42 -12.33 -4.04
N ASP A 317 15.78 -13.28 -3.37
CA ASP A 317 15.55 -14.64 -3.86
C ASP A 317 16.77 -15.28 -4.56
N PRO A 318 17.33 -16.40 -4.07
CA PRO A 318 16.77 -17.25 -2.99
C PRO A 318 17.13 -16.81 -1.57
N ILE A 319 17.86 -15.74 -1.41
CA ILE A 319 18.19 -15.18 -0.08
C ILE A 319 17.19 -14.09 0.27
N ARG A 320 16.72 -14.13 1.50
CA ARG A 320 16.04 -13.01 2.15
C ARG A 320 16.91 -12.48 3.28
N ALA A 321 16.81 -11.18 3.51
CA ALA A 321 17.50 -10.56 4.60
C ALA A 321 16.57 -9.64 5.41
N ARG A 322 16.87 -9.54 6.70
CA ARG A 322 16.42 -8.46 7.57
C ARG A 322 17.59 -7.57 7.92
N ILE A 323 17.36 -6.29 7.77
CA ILE A 323 18.36 -5.27 8.07
C ILE A 323 18.04 -4.66 9.43
N SER A 324 19.05 -4.53 10.29
CA SER A 324 18.91 -3.90 11.60
C SER A 324 20.15 -3.06 11.95
N ASN A 325 20.08 -2.34 13.06
CA ASN A 325 21.22 -1.58 13.63
C ASN A 325 22.42 -2.48 14.06
N LYS A 326 22.28 -3.80 14.01
CA LYS A 326 23.30 -4.77 14.39
C LYS A 326 23.94 -5.49 13.21
N GLY A 327 23.38 -5.31 12.02
CA GLY A 327 23.82 -5.97 10.79
C GLY A 327 22.67 -6.60 10.00
N ALA A 328 22.97 -7.66 9.26
CA ALA A 328 22.05 -8.38 8.40
C ALA A 328 21.77 -9.80 8.90
N ARG A 329 20.51 -10.16 9.04
CA ARG A 329 20.10 -11.55 9.23
C ARG A 329 19.74 -12.14 7.87
N LEU A 330 20.33 -13.28 7.53
CA LEU A 330 20.17 -13.95 6.25
C LEU A 330 19.44 -15.27 6.43
N MET A 331 18.47 -15.52 5.55
CA MET A 331 17.73 -16.78 5.49
C MET A 331 17.47 -17.15 4.04
N GLY A 332 17.37 -18.44 3.77
CA GLY A 332 16.97 -18.93 2.45
C GLY A 332 15.46 -19.15 2.35
N LEU A 333 14.98 -19.35 1.14
CA LEU A 333 13.63 -19.83 0.91
C LEU A 333 13.52 -21.32 1.28
N PRO A 334 12.48 -21.79 1.94
CA PRO A 334 11.25 -21.14 2.43
C PRO A 334 11.33 -20.70 3.89
N SER A 335 12.48 -20.39 4.40
CA SER A 335 12.72 -20.05 5.80
C SER A 335 11.94 -18.79 6.22
N GLY A 336 11.46 -18.78 7.47
CA GLY A 336 10.70 -17.66 8.00
C GLY A 336 9.27 -17.54 7.49
N TYR A 337 8.82 -18.44 6.63
CA TYR A 337 7.42 -18.50 6.20
C TYR A 337 6.67 -19.57 6.97
N GLN A 338 5.61 -19.18 7.63
CA GLN A 338 4.60 -20.09 8.13
C GLN A 338 3.28 -19.80 7.43
N LEU A 339 2.51 -20.85 7.19
CA LEU A 339 1.13 -20.71 6.76
C LEU A 339 0.28 -20.42 8.01
N ARG A 340 -0.38 -19.27 8.05
CA ARG A 340 -1.47 -19.00 8.97
C ARG A 340 -2.74 -18.81 8.16
N GLY A 341 -3.68 -19.74 8.34
CA GLY A 341 -4.79 -19.84 7.41
C GLY A 341 -4.24 -20.20 6.01
N ASN A 342 -4.65 -19.47 5.00
CA ASN A 342 -4.23 -19.68 3.61
C ASN A 342 -3.08 -18.75 3.17
N PHE A 343 -2.47 -17.99 4.09
CA PHE A 343 -1.43 -17.00 3.74
C PHE A 343 -0.07 -17.39 4.34
N PRO A 344 1.01 -17.32 3.53
CA PRO A 344 2.35 -17.41 4.06
C PRO A 344 2.61 -16.18 4.93
N GLN A 345 2.92 -16.42 6.19
CA GLN A 345 3.33 -15.36 7.10
C GLN A 345 4.76 -15.58 7.53
N TYR A 346 5.53 -14.49 7.58
CA TYR A 346 6.80 -14.51 8.22
C TYR A 346 6.59 -14.49 9.74
N ASP A 347 6.96 -15.57 10.42
CA ASP A 347 6.85 -15.70 11.87
C ASP A 347 8.24 -15.94 12.44
N GLY A 348 9.03 -14.91 12.47
CA GLY A 348 10.36 -14.97 13.07
C GLY A 348 10.45 -13.96 14.20
N PRO A 349 10.89 -14.39 15.38
CA PRO A 349 11.19 -13.44 16.42
C PRO A 349 12.39 -12.61 16.01
N GLU A 350 12.44 -11.46 16.54
CA GLU A 350 13.57 -10.64 16.56
C GLU A 350 14.63 -11.21 17.48
N PRO A 351 15.64 -10.77 17.30
CA PRO A 351 16.64 -10.46 16.37
C PRO A 351 17.98 -11.03 16.85
N PHE A 352 19.02 -10.43 16.66
CA PHE A 352 20.42 -10.77 16.92
C PHE A 352 20.79 -11.30 18.34
N ALA A 353 19.92 -11.21 19.33
CA ALA A 353 20.09 -11.92 20.59
C ALA A 353 19.89 -13.43 20.42
N GLU A 354 18.94 -13.80 19.58
CA GLU A 354 18.63 -15.16 19.16
C GLU A 354 18.22 -15.17 17.70
N VAL A 355 18.97 -15.84 16.85
CA VAL A 355 18.61 -16.05 15.45
C VAL A 355 17.60 -17.17 15.41
N PHE A 356 16.37 -16.89 14.98
CA PHE A 356 15.31 -17.89 14.95
C PHE A 356 15.60 -18.96 13.90
N ASP A 357 15.90 -18.53 12.67
CA ASP A 357 16.36 -19.38 11.58
C ASP A 357 17.38 -18.62 10.72
N GLY A 358 18.11 -19.34 9.86
CA GLY A 358 19.22 -18.74 9.10
C GLY A 358 20.42 -18.38 9.95
N ILE A 359 21.17 -17.37 9.53
CA ILE A 359 22.35 -16.84 10.22
C ILE A 359 22.29 -15.31 10.24
N ALA A 360 23.04 -14.66 11.12
CA ALA A 360 23.21 -13.22 11.07
C ALA A 360 24.69 -12.84 10.92
N ILE A 361 24.93 -11.73 10.23
CA ILE A 361 26.27 -11.12 10.10
C ILE A 361 26.26 -9.84 10.91
N ALA A 362 27.11 -9.80 11.93
CA ALA A 362 27.30 -8.70 12.87
C ALA A 362 28.77 -8.27 12.94
N ASN A 363 29.07 -7.27 13.75
CA ASN A 363 30.42 -6.75 13.96
C ASN A 363 30.89 -7.00 15.39
N SER A 364 32.16 -7.40 15.59
CA SER A 364 32.74 -7.71 16.91
C SER A 364 32.90 -6.49 17.80
N LYS A 365 33.08 -5.32 17.20
CA LYS A 365 33.45 -4.08 17.88
C LYS A 365 32.26 -3.16 18.13
N TYR A 366 31.23 -3.24 17.27
CA TYR A 366 30.09 -2.34 17.29
C TYR A 366 28.81 -3.14 17.46
N SER A 367 28.03 -2.81 18.48
CA SER A 367 26.75 -3.47 18.80
C SER A 367 25.53 -2.70 18.27
N GLU A 368 25.73 -1.42 17.95
CA GLU A 368 24.70 -0.55 17.40
C GLU A 368 25.31 0.36 16.35
N LEU A 369 24.67 0.39 15.18
CA LEU A 369 25.11 1.12 14.00
C LEU A 369 23.87 1.75 13.35
N ASN A 370 24.09 2.70 12.45
CA ASN A 370 23.02 3.22 11.59
C ASN A 370 23.12 2.58 10.22
N ALA A 371 22.03 2.08 9.69
CA ALA A 371 21.99 1.46 8.38
C ALA A 371 21.48 2.46 7.31
N TYR A 372 22.03 2.36 6.09
CA TYR A 372 21.76 3.27 4.97
C TYR A 372 21.72 2.50 3.65
N LEU A 373 20.95 3.02 2.69
CA LEU A 373 21.15 2.69 1.28
C LEU A 373 22.44 3.33 0.79
N VAL A 374 23.38 2.53 0.32
CA VAL A 374 24.69 3.03 -0.18
C VAL A 374 24.71 3.16 -1.69
N ASP A 375 24.17 2.16 -2.38
CA ASP A 375 24.11 2.11 -3.83
C ASP A 375 23.02 1.14 -4.30
N TYR A 376 22.58 1.30 -5.53
CA TYR A 376 21.64 0.37 -6.16
C TYR A 376 21.78 0.37 -7.70
N SER A 377 21.32 -0.70 -8.30
CA SER A 377 21.04 -0.81 -9.73
C SER A 377 19.67 -1.47 -9.95
N ASP A 378 19.30 -1.79 -11.18
CA ASP A 378 18.05 -2.48 -11.48
C ASP A 378 17.90 -3.81 -10.74
N GLY A 379 19.00 -4.54 -10.58
CA GLY A 379 18.99 -5.86 -9.94
C GLY A 379 19.94 -6.00 -8.75
N SER A 380 20.51 -4.92 -8.20
CA SER A 380 21.35 -4.97 -7.01
C SER A 380 21.03 -3.86 -6.00
N VAL A 381 21.38 -4.09 -4.74
CA VAL A 381 21.33 -3.09 -3.68
C VAL A 381 22.47 -3.29 -2.69
N THR A 382 23.12 -2.20 -2.31
CA THR A 382 24.16 -2.18 -1.26
C THR A 382 23.65 -1.44 -0.04
N VAL A 383 23.61 -2.13 1.10
CA VAL A 383 23.28 -1.58 2.42
C VAL A 383 24.58 -1.36 3.19
N GLY A 384 24.73 -0.20 3.82
CA GLY A 384 25.89 0.15 4.62
C GLY A 384 25.52 0.44 6.06
N TRP A 385 26.43 0.10 6.98
CA TRP A 385 26.31 0.40 8.40
C TRP A 385 27.43 1.34 8.83
N THR A 386 27.04 2.40 9.53
CA THR A 386 27.96 3.43 10.03
C THR A 386 27.82 3.63 11.52
N THR A 387 28.85 4.23 12.11
CA THR A 387 28.72 4.82 13.45
C THR A 387 27.86 6.10 13.38
N SER A 388 27.47 6.62 14.55
CA SER A 388 26.77 7.93 14.63
C SER A 388 27.55 9.10 14.01
N ASN A 389 28.86 8.97 13.82
CA ASN A 389 29.70 9.95 13.14
C ASN A 389 29.91 9.65 11.65
N MET A 390 29.04 8.87 11.04
CA MET A 390 29.08 8.49 9.62
C MET A 390 30.37 7.75 9.17
N THR A 391 31.07 7.08 10.11
CA THR A 391 32.21 6.22 9.75
C THR A 391 31.69 4.89 9.23
N ASN A 392 32.07 4.52 8.01
CA ASN A 392 31.72 3.23 7.41
C ASN A 392 32.31 2.06 8.21
N ILE A 393 31.46 1.12 8.60
CA ILE A 393 31.85 -0.08 9.36
C ILE A 393 31.69 -1.33 8.51
N MET A 394 30.56 -1.46 7.81
CA MET A 394 30.28 -2.67 7.01
C MET A 394 29.34 -2.33 5.86
N TRP A 395 29.54 -2.98 4.73
CA TRP A 395 28.65 -2.98 3.59
C TRP A 395 28.22 -4.40 3.25
N ALA A 396 27.00 -4.55 2.74
CA ALA A 396 26.47 -5.80 2.20
C ALA A 396 25.76 -5.53 0.86
N THR A 397 26.22 -6.19 -0.20
CA THR A 397 25.60 -6.11 -1.52
C THR A 397 24.77 -7.35 -1.80
N PHE A 398 23.49 -7.14 -2.07
CA PHE A 398 22.52 -8.14 -2.46
C PHE A 398 22.24 -8.02 -3.95
N VAL A 399 22.07 -9.15 -4.63
CA VAL A 399 21.79 -9.21 -6.06
C VAL A 399 20.57 -10.11 -6.28
N HIS A 400 19.57 -9.61 -7.01
CA HIS A 400 18.34 -10.36 -7.27
C HIS A 400 18.62 -11.67 -8.03
N GLY A 401 18.04 -12.76 -7.55
CA GLY A 401 18.27 -14.09 -8.09
C GLY A 401 19.59 -14.73 -7.66
N SER A 402 20.53 -13.98 -7.08
CA SER A 402 21.84 -14.51 -6.71
C SER A 402 21.79 -15.32 -5.41
N PRO A 403 22.47 -16.46 -5.34
CA PRO A 403 22.69 -17.17 -4.08
C PRO A 403 23.72 -16.48 -3.18
N TYR A 404 24.29 -15.35 -3.58
CA TYR A 404 25.40 -14.67 -2.91
C TYR A 404 24.98 -13.37 -2.26
N VAL A 405 25.54 -13.09 -1.07
CA VAL A 405 25.58 -11.75 -0.48
C VAL A 405 27.05 -11.42 -0.22
N TYR A 406 27.50 -10.29 -0.74
CA TYR A 406 28.90 -9.86 -0.64
C TYR A 406 29.08 -8.88 0.50
N PHE A 407 29.98 -9.18 1.42
CA PHE A 407 30.27 -8.35 2.58
C PHE A 407 31.65 -7.73 2.49
N THR A 408 31.74 -6.44 2.87
CA THR A 408 32.98 -5.72 3.11
C THR A 408 32.94 -5.09 4.49
N VAL A 409 33.85 -5.43 5.38
CA VAL A 409 33.93 -4.91 6.76
C VAL A 409 35.18 -4.08 6.91
N PHE A 410 35.02 -2.79 7.16
CA PHE A 410 36.08 -1.79 7.18
C PHE A 410 36.77 -1.68 8.56
N ASP A 411 35.99 -1.91 9.64
CA ASP A 411 36.55 -1.86 11.03
C ASP A 411 35.84 -2.92 11.91
N GLY A 412 36.64 -3.52 12.82
CA GLY A 412 36.22 -4.68 13.60
C GLY A 412 36.23 -5.98 12.79
N ASP A 413 36.03 -7.10 13.46
CA ASP A 413 35.94 -8.41 12.81
C ASP A 413 34.47 -8.77 12.55
N PRO A 414 34.12 -9.30 11.39
CA PRO A 414 32.77 -9.83 11.16
C PRO A 414 32.50 -11.06 12.01
N ILE A 415 31.31 -11.15 12.53
CA ILE A 415 30.81 -12.28 13.31
C ILE A 415 29.64 -12.93 12.58
N ILE A 416 29.70 -14.25 12.41
CA ILE A 416 28.57 -15.07 11.98
C ILE A 416 27.86 -15.54 13.24
N VAL A 417 26.62 -15.07 13.44
CA VAL A 417 25.76 -15.51 14.53
C VAL A 417 24.94 -16.71 14.05
N THR A 418 25.18 -17.87 14.69
CA THR A 418 24.51 -19.13 14.37
C THR A 418 23.64 -19.62 15.52
N LYS A 419 23.32 -18.77 16.49
CA LYS A 419 22.44 -19.12 17.60
C LYS A 419 21.04 -19.34 17.07
N ALA A 420 20.63 -20.62 16.98
CA ALA A 420 19.26 -20.96 16.67
C ALA A 420 18.33 -20.73 17.87
N ALA A 421 17.01 -20.67 17.62
CA ALA A 421 16.00 -20.68 18.68
C ALA A 421 16.14 -21.92 19.57
N ASP A 422 15.57 -21.88 20.76
CA ASP A 422 15.70 -22.95 21.79
C ASP A 422 15.35 -24.36 21.27
N SER A 423 14.47 -24.47 20.29
CA SER A 423 14.10 -25.73 19.63
C SER A 423 14.95 -26.07 18.40
N GLY A 424 15.89 -25.20 18.03
CA GLY A 424 16.67 -25.31 16.80
C GLY A 424 18.01 -26.01 17.00
N GLU A 425 18.52 -26.54 15.92
CA GLU A 425 19.84 -27.16 15.82
C GLU A 425 20.74 -26.37 14.87
N LYS A 426 22.03 -26.50 15.02
CA LYS A 426 23.04 -25.89 14.17
C LYS A 426 24.31 -26.73 14.09
N GLY A 427 25.14 -26.47 13.10
CA GLY A 427 26.43 -27.12 12.98
C GLY A 427 27.22 -26.66 11.75
N THR A 428 28.32 -27.36 11.52
CA THR A 428 29.16 -27.17 10.34
C THR A 428 29.12 -28.42 9.47
N PHE A 429 29.22 -28.23 8.16
CA PHE A 429 29.27 -29.33 7.21
C PHE A 429 30.52 -29.31 6.30
N TYR A 430 31.24 -28.20 6.28
CA TYR A 430 32.41 -28.03 5.44
C TYR A 430 33.41 -27.07 6.12
N GLU A 431 34.67 -27.41 6.07
CA GLU A 431 35.76 -26.55 6.52
C GLU A 431 37.00 -26.93 5.71
N PHE A 432 37.30 -26.13 4.71
CA PHE A 432 38.48 -26.35 3.88
C PHE A 432 38.95 -25.05 3.25
N ASP A 433 40.26 -24.77 3.36
CA ASP A 433 40.90 -23.54 2.87
C ASP A 433 40.23 -22.30 3.47
N ASN A 434 39.74 -21.38 2.63
CA ASN A 434 39.03 -20.15 3.01
C ASN A 434 37.49 -20.31 3.02
N ASN A 435 36.97 -21.53 3.01
CA ASN A 435 35.55 -21.84 3.01
C ASN A 435 35.07 -22.47 4.31
N LEU A 436 33.96 -22.00 4.82
CA LEU A 436 33.27 -22.57 5.99
C LEU A 436 31.80 -22.80 5.68
N GLY A 437 31.35 -24.04 5.74
CA GLY A 437 29.94 -24.42 5.61
C GLY A 437 29.26 -24.52 6.96
N VAL A 438 28.18 -23.74 7.15
CA VAL A 438 27.36 -23.74 8.37
C VAL A 438 25.89 -24.03 8.03
N TRP A 439 25.20 -24.63 8.98
CA TRP A 439 23.76 -24.88 8.83
C TRP A 439 23.00 -24.56 10.12
N THR A 440 21.74 -24.21 9.94
CA THR A 440 20.73 -24.12 11.01
C THR A 440 19.49 -24.91 10.62
N ASP A 441 18.81 -25.47 11.61
CA ASP A 441 17.56 -26.18 11.43
C ASP A 441 16.60 -25.80 12.56
N VAL A 442 15.52 -25.15 12.22
CA VAL A 442 14.50 -24.70 13.16
C VAL A 442 13.14 -25.19 12.68
N ALA A 443 12.42 -25.94 13.51
CA ALA A 443 11.12 -26.51 13.18
C ALA A 443 11.12 -27.38 11.90
N GLY A 444 12.25 -28.01 11.57
CA GLY A 444 12.42 -28.81 10.35
C GLY A 444 12.74 -27.97 9.09
N ILE A 445 12.92 -26.67 9.24
CA ILE A 445 13.34 -25.79 8.14
C ILE A 445 14.86 -25.63 8.19
N ARG A 446 15.52 -26.19 7.20
CA ARG A 446 16.97 -26.20 7.10
C ARG A 446 17.52 -25.13 6.18
N ASN A 447 18.50 -24.39 6.70
CA ASN A 447 19.30 -23.42 5.94
C ASN A 447 20.75 -23.88 5.91
N ASN A 448 21.35 -23.91 4.72
CA ASN A 448 22.75 -24.22 4.53
C ASN A 448 23.45 -23.03 3.88
N PHE A 449 24.51 -22.54 4.52
CA PHE A 449 25.29 -21.41 4.02
C PHE A 449 26.76 -21.81 3.89
N LEU A 450 27.39 -21.36 2.80
CA LEU A 450 28.84 -21.45 2.62
C LEU A 450 29.40 -20.02 2.73
N ILE A 451 30.32 -19.83 3.64
CA ILE A 451 31.05 -18.57 3.82
C ILE A 451 32.40 -18.73 3.11
N THR A 452 32.66 -17.90 2.12
CA THR A 452 33.90 -17.89 1.34
C THR A 452 34.62 -16.58 1.56
N GLY A 453 35.78 -16.62 2.22
CA GLY A 453 36.65 -15.47 2.40
C GLY A 453 37.71 -15.35 1.32
N GLU A 454 38.52 -14.31 1.38
CA GLU A 454 39.73 -14.19 0.56
C GLU A 454 40.75 -15.27 0.93
N PRO A 455 41.65 -15.67 0.02
CA PRO A 455 42.69 -16.65 0.33
C PRO A 455 43.48 -16.27 1.58
N GLY A 456 43.54 -17.19 2.58
CA GLY A 456 44.14 -16.92 3.86
C GLY A 456 43.20 -16.41 4.95
N THR A 457 41.94 -16.24 4.65
CA THR A 457 40.91 -16.01 5.69
C THR A 457 40.81 -17.21 6.61
N THR A 458 40.66 -16.95 7.92
CA THR A 458 40.52 -18.00 8.93
C THR A 458 39.26 -17.78 9.77
N TYR A 459 38.77 -18.88 10.34
CA TYR A 459 37.56 -18.90 11.17
C TYR A 459 37.91 -19.38 12.57
N SER A 460 37.37 -18.73 13.58
CA SER A 460 37.56 -19.12 14.97
C SER A 460 36.25 -19.24 15.74
N ASN A 461 36.25 -19.99 16.86
CA ASN A 461 35.07 -20.28 17.66
C ASN A 461 33.95 -20.98 16.86
N ILE A 462 34.31 -21.83 15.91
CA ILE A 462 33.40 -22.49 14.97
C ILE A 462 32.28 -23.27 15.67
N ALA A 463 32.56 -23.92 16.80
CA ALA A 463 31.57 -24.64 17.59
C ALA A 463 30.65 -23.73 18.44
N GLY A 464 31.01 -22.46 18.56
CA GLY A 464 30.29 -21.47 19.37
C GLY A 464 29.04 -20.93 18.63
N ASN A 465 28.35 -20.00 19.29
CA ASN A 465 27.22 -19.27 18.68
C ASN A 465 27.67 -18.12 17.77
N ASN A 466 28.88 -17.62 18.02
CA ASN A 466 29.47 -16.50 17.29
C ASN A 466 30.79 -16.97 16.68
N ILE A 467 30.82 -17.12 15.37
CA ILE A 467 32.01 -17.50 14.63
C ILE A 467 32.68 -16.22 14.15
N THR A 468 33.97 -16.01 14.49
CA THR A 468 34.68 -14.83 14.03
C THR A 468 35.41 -15.11 12.72
N ILE A 469 35.29 -14.22 11.75
CA ILE A 469 36.06 -14.23 10.51
C ILE A 469 37.26 -13.31 10.68
N THR A 470 38.44 -13.85 10.43
CA THR A 470 39.69 -13.07 10.50
C THR A 470 40.29 -12.98 9.07
N LYS A 471 40.52 -11.78 8.62
CA LYS A 471 41.08 -11.49 7.30
C LYS A 471 42.51 -12.04 7.14
N PRO A 472 42.95 -12.22 5.88
CA PRO A 472 44.35 -12.55 5.62
C PRO A 472 45.33 -11.52 6.20
N ASN A 473 46.49 -11.99 6.60
CA ASN A 473 47.56 -11.09 7.08
C ASN A 473 48.44 -10.62 5.88
N ASP A 474 47.85 -9.98 4.91
CA ASP A 474 48.44 -9.53 3.67
C ASP A 474 48.54 -8.00 3.52
N GLY A 475 48.12 -7.26 4.58
CA GLY A 475 48.09 -5.81 4.60
C GLY A 475 46.79 -5.18 4.07
N THR A 476 45.78 -5.98 3.67
CA THR A 476 44.46 -5.50 3.28
C THR A 476 43.79 -4.76 4.44
N ALA A 477 43.22 -3.58 4.15
CA ALA A 477 42.64 -2.71 5.17
C ALA A 477 41.28 -3.21 5.68
N TYR A 478 40.55 -4.02 4.90
CA TYR A 478 39.23 -4.49 5.18
C TYR A 478 39.12 -6.02 5.15
N THR A 479 38.01 -6.55 5.66
CA THR A 479 37.67 -7.97 5.55
C THR A 479 36.58 -8.15 4.50
N ALA A 480 36.87 -8.87 3.41
CA ALA A 480 35.87 -9.21 2.39
C ALA A 480 35.54 -10.70 2.44
N PHE A 481 34.26 -11.03 2.30
CA PHE A 481 33.79 -12.40 2.22
C PHE A 481 32.40 -12.46 1.60
N THR A 482 32.02 -13.63 1.12
CA THR A 482 30.71 -13.91 0.54
C THR A 482 29.97 -14.94 1.37
N VAL A 483 28.70 -14.71 1.60
CA VAL A 483 27.76 -15.72 2.12
C VAL A 483 26.96 -16.27 0.96
N SER A 484 27.11 -17.57 0.70
CA SER A 484 26.38 -18.30 -0.33
C SER A 484 25.27 -19.15 0.29
N TYR A 485 24.04 -19.03 -0.19
CA TYR A 485 22.96 -19.96 0.17
C TYR A 485 23.01 -21.20 -0.72
N LEU A 486 23.02 -22.39 -0.10
CA LEU A 486 23.04 -23.67 -0.78
C LEU A 486 21.66 -24.34 -0.71
N PRO A 487 21.01 -24.62 -1.85
CA PRO A 487 19.62 -25.12 -1.88
C PRO A 487 19.47 -26.62 -1.55
N ALA A 488 20.12 -27.06 -0.46
CA ALA A 488 19.99 -28.42 0.06
C ALA A 488 18.95 -28.42 1.21
N LEU A 489 17.67 -28.60 0.88
CA LEU A 489 16.58 -28.54 1.87
C LEU A 489 16.53 -29.80 2.76
N GLU A 490 17.03 -30.93 2.27
CA GLU A 490 17.04 -32.20 2.99
C GLU A 490 18.49 -32.63 3.30
N GLY A 491 19.00 -32.25 4.44
CA GLY A 491 20.31 -32.70 4.91
C GLY A 491 21.48 -31.77 4.57
N ILE A 492 22.66 -32.33 4.52
CA ILE A 492 23.94 -31.61 4.32
C ILE A 492 24.25 -31.54 2.82
N PRO A 493 24.69 -30.37 2.30
CA PRO A 493 25.15 -30.25 0.91
C PRO A 493 26.30 -31.23 0.59
N GLY A 494 26.22 -31.90 -0.55
CA GLY A 494 27.34 -32.71 -1.06
C GLY A 494 28.47 -31.83 -1.58
N ASN A 495 29.69 -32.38 -1.69
CA ASN A 495 30.85 -31.63 -2.16
C ASN A 495 30.66 -31.01 -3.56
N ASP A 496 29.99 -31.71 -4.48
CA ASP A 496 29.72 -31.18 -5.84
C ASP A 496 28.88 -29.90 -5.78
N MET A 497 27.94 -29.80 -4.84
CA MET A 497 27.16 -28.57 -4.63
C MET A 497 28.01 -27.46 -4.02
N VAL A 498 28.83 -27.81 -3.00
CA VAL A 498 29.75 -26.86 -2.38
C VAL A 498 30.72 -26.31 -3.43
N ASP A 499 31.34 -27.17 -4.23
CA ASP A 499 32.30 -26.78 -5.27
C ASP A 499 31.64 -25.89 -6.34
N TYR A 500 30.40 -26.22 -6.74
CA TYR A 500 29.64 -25.42 -7.71
C TYR A 500 29.42 -24.00 -7.19
N PHE A 501 28.83 -23.84 -6.01
CA PHE A 501 28.54 -22.49 -5.45
C PHE A 501 29.81 -21.76 -5.00
N ALA A 502 30.85 -22.45 -4.55
CA ALA A 502 32.13 -21.82 -4.23
C ALA A 502 32.84 -21.25 -5.46
N SER A 503 32.60 -21.84 -6.65
CA SER A 503 33.35 -21.50 -7.88
C SER A 503 33.22 -20.03 -8.30
N ARG A 504 32.11 -19.37 -7.98
CA ARG A 504 31.81 -17.98 -8.33
C ARG A 504 31.61 -17.08 -7.11
N ALA A 505 31.76 -17.59 -5.89
CA ALA A 505 31.48 -16.84 -4.66
C ALA A 505 32.35 -15.56 -4.51
N ARG A 506 33.56 -15.53 -5.09
CA ARG A 506 34.43 -14.34 -5.07
C ARG A 506 34.26 -13.41 -6.27
N ASN A 507 33.42 -13.79 -7.22
CA ASN A 507 33.10 -12.95 -8.36
C ASN A 507 32.01 -11.95 -7.90
N GLN A 508 32.45 -10.84 -7.31
CA GLN A 508 31.54 -9.86 -6.72
C GLN A 508 30.81 -9.08 -7.80
N VAL A 509 29.52 -9.28 -7.88
CA VAL A 509 28.63 -8.45 -8.71
C VAL A 509 28.32 -7.19 -7.94
N SER A 510 28.57 -6.02 -8.54
CA SER A 510 28.24 -4.72 -7.97
C SER A 510 26.97 -4.14 -8.60
N GLU A 511 26.74 -4.42 -9.87
CA GLU A 511 25.66 -3.83 -10.65
C GLU A 511 25.00 -4.89 -11.52
N VAL A 512 23.70 -4.76 -11.73
CA VAL A 512 22.94 -5.54 -12.70
C VAL A 512 22.12 -4.57 -13.52
N ASP A 513 22.48 -4.44 -14.80
CA ASP A 513 21.73 -3.64 -15.75
C ASP A 513 20.61 -4.46 -16.37
N ILE A 514 19.41 -3.93 -16.37
CA ILE A 514 18.25 -4.55 -16.99
C ILE A 514 17.75 -3.67 -18.13
N ASN A 515 17.92 -4.15 -19.35
CA ASN A 515 17.54 -3.42 -20.54
C ASN A 515 16.40 -4.13 -21.28
N TYR A 516 15.64 -3.38 -22.06
CA TYR A 516 14.59 -3.96 -22.90
C TYR A 516 14.64 -3.42 -24.33
N SER A 517 14.09 -4.21 -25.25
CA SER A 517 13.79 -3.79 -26.61
C SER A 517 12.43 -4.32 -27.05
N VAL A 518 11.74 -3.57 -27.90
CA VAL A 518 10.42 -3.92 -28.43
C VAL A 518 10.50 -4.12 -29.93
N ASP A 519 10.22 -5.34 -30.39
CA ASP A 519 10.00 -5.62 -31.81
C ASP A 519 8.49 -5.62 -32.11
N ARG A 520 8.01 -4.53 -32.66
CA ARG A 520 6.60 -4.36 -33.01
C ARG A 520 6.17 -5.19 -34.23
N SER A 521 7.11 -5.70 -35.01
CA SER A 521 6.81 -6.57 -36.16
C SER A 521 6.43 -7.99 -35.74
N THR A 522 6.97 -8.45 -34.64
CA THR A 522 6.69 -9.76 -34.04
C THR A 522 5.86 -9.67 -32.76
N ASN A 523 5.59 -8.46 -32.26
CA ASN A 523 4.96 -8.19 -30.96
C ASN A 523 5.73 -8.87 -29.80
N THR A 524 7.05 -8.75 -29.82
CA THR A 524 7.91 -9.36 -28.81
C THR A 524 8.67 -8.30 -28.05
N VAL A 525 8.76 -8.46 -26.74
CA VAL A 525 9.65 -7.72 -25.86
C VAL A 525 10.80 -8.62 -25.47
N THR A 526 12.03 -8.18 -25.73
CA THR A 526 13.25 -8.84 -25.24
C THR A 526 13.75 -8.07 -24.03
N VAL A 527 14.01 -8.77 -22.93
CA VAL A 527 14.59 -8.21 -21.70
C VAL A 527 15.93 -8.89 -21.45
N SER A 528 16.97 -8.12 -21.21
CA SER A 528 18.32 -8.60 -20.87
C SER A 528 18.71 -8.22 -19.46
N HIS A 529 19.45 -9.08 -18.78
CA HIS A 529 20.09 -8.87 -17.49
C HIS A 529 21.59 -9.04 -17.67
N ASP A 530 22.36 -8.00 -17.39
CA ASP A 530 23.81 -7.97 -17.51
C ASP A 530 24.46 -7.78 -16.14
N TYR A 531 25.31 -8.71 -15.71
CA TYR A 531 25.96 -8.71 -14.40
C TYR A 531 27.35 -8.12 -14.51
N LEU A 532 27.63 -7.07 -13.75
CA LEU A 532 28.84 -6.27 -13.83
C LEU A 532 29.62 -6.25 -12.51
N ASP A 533 30.94 -6.15 -12.62
CA ASP A 533 31.84 -5.93 -11.50
C ASP A 533 31.95 -4.42 -11.15
N PHE A 534 32.75 -4.07 -10.16
CA PHE A 534 32.97 -2.67 -9.71
C PHE A 534 33.61 -1.76 -10.77
N GLU A 535 34.16 -2.32 -11.82
CA GLU A 535 34.79 -1.60 -12.93
C GLU A 535 33.83 -1.50 -14.14
N GLY A 536 32.61 -2.07 -14.03
CA GLY A 536 31.62 -2.10 -15.08
C GLY A 536 31.88 -3.16 -16.15
N ASN A 537 32.72 -4.16 -15.87
CA ASN A 537 32.97 -5.26 -16.81
C ASN A 537 32.00 -6.43 -16.54
N PRO A 538 31.59 -7.16 -17.60
CA PRO A 538 30.81 -8.39 -17.40
C PRO A 538 31.55 -9.41 -16.53
N ILE A 539 30.83 -9.97 -15.52
CA ILE A 539 31.38 -10.93 -14.57
C ILE A 539 30.56 -12.20 -14.52
N ASP A 540 31.19 -13.36 -14.67
CA ASP A 540 30.54 -14.65 -14.52
C ASP A 540 30.11 -14.87 -13.07
N THR A 541 28.83 -15.18 -12.87
CA THR A 541 28.26 -15.47 -11.56
C THR A 541 27.26 -16.62 -11.63
N ILE A 542 26.69 -17.02 -10.49
CA ILE A 542 25.57 -17.96 -10.45
C ILE A 542 24.30 -17.19 -10.13
N VAL A 543 23.28 -17.41 -10.95
CA VAL A 543 21.98 -16.75 -10.83
C VAL A 543 20.86 -17.78 -10.76
N GLY A 544 19.93 -17.58 -9.86
CA GLY A 544 18.67 -18.29 -9.80
C GLY A 544 17.63 -17.63 -10.71
N MET A 545 17.36 -18.25 -11.83
CA MET A 545 16.36 -17.80 -12.78
C MET A 545 14.97 -18.22 -12.32
N HIS A 546 14.05 -17.26 -12.20
CA HIS A 546 12.63 -17.49 -11.90
C HIS A 546 11.89 -18.11 -13.10
N PRO A 547 10.66 -18.64 -12.92
CA PRO A 547 9.90 -19.24 -14.02
C PRO A 547 9.77 -18.36 -15.26
N MET A 548 9.52 -17.07 -15.10
CA MET A 548 9.44 -16.13 -16.21
C MET A 548 10.76 -16.05 -17.01
N HIS A 549 11.91 -16.07 -16.31
CA HIS A 549 13.22 -16.01 -16.93
C HIS A 549 13.55 -17.30 -17.71
N TRP A 550 13.52 -18.48 -17.03
CA TRP A 550 13.94 -19.72 -17.70
C TRP A 550 12.90 -20.30 -18.67
N LYS A 551 11.61 -19.91 -18.54
CA LYS A 551 10.57 -20.36 -19.48
C LYS A 551 10.67 -19.64 -20.83
N PHE A 552 10.99 -18.36 -20.81
CA PHE A 552 11.05 -17.50 -21.99
C PHE A 552 12.48 -17.26 -22.53
N SER A 553 13.42 -18.07 -22.08
CA SER A 553 14.84 -18.03 -22.46
C SER A 553 15.32 -19.40 -22.92
N ASP A 554 16.31 -19.43 -23.81
CA ASP A 554 17.03 -20.65 -24.19
C ASP A 554 18.24 -20.93 -23.27
N GLN A 555 18.36 -20.20 -22.16
CA GLN A 555 19.48 -20.33 -21.22
C GLN A 555 19.54 -21.73 -20.58
N THR A 556 20.70 -22.34 -20.64
CA THR A 556 20.94 -23.64 -19.99
C THR A 556 21.09 -23.45 -18.48
N THR A 557 20.31 -24.21 -17.71
CA THR A 557 20.38 -24.22 -16.25
C THR A 557 21.07 -25.47 -15.72
N SER A 558 21.64 -25.37 -14.51
CA SER A 558 22.20 -26.49 -13.79
C SER A 558 21.10 -27.45 -13.25
N ASN A 559 21.51 -28.53 -12.59
CA ASN A 559 20.57 -29.43 -11.91
C ASN A 559 20.10 -28.86 -10.55
N TYR A 560 20.73 -27.80 -10.05
CA TYR A 560 20.37 -27.19 -8.79
C TYR A 560 19.14 -26.29 -8.96
N LYS A 561 18.22 -26.42 -8.03
CA LYS A 561 16.96 -25.67 -8.05
C LYS A 561 16.41 -25.55 -6.63
N ILE A 562 15.57 -24.56 -6.42
CA ILE A 562 14.83 -24.35 -5.18
C ILE A 562 13.40 -23.90 -5.48
N ARG A 563 12.48 -24.25 -4.62
CA ARG A 563 11.09 -23.77 -4.70
C ARG A 563 10.97 -22.40 -4.04
N SER A 564 10.28 -21.51 -4.67
CA SER A 564 9.85 -20.21 -4.12
C SER A 564 8.33 -20.06 -4.20
N ALA A 565 7.78 -19.00 -3.61
CA ALA A 565 6.39 -18.61 -3.77
C ALA A 565 6.01 -18.36 -5.24
N ARG A 566 6.97 -17.95 -6.08
CA ARG A 566 6.80 -17.70 -7.52
C ARG A 566 7.10 -18.90 -8.41
N GLY A 567 7.29 -20.08 -7.82
CA GLY A 567 7.60 -21.33 -8.53
C GLY A 567 9.05 -21.76 -8.36
N VAL A 568 9.53 -22.58 -9.28
CA VAL A 568 10.87 -23.19 -9.18
C VAL A 568 11.94 -22.26 -9.74
N ILE A 569 12.87 -21.84 -8.87
CA ILE A 569 14.10 -21.15 -9.26
C ILE A 569 15.12 -22.21 -9.74
N LYS A 570 15.72 -21.99 -10.90
CA LYS A 570 16.76 -22.86 -11.49
C LYS A 570 18.08 -22.08 -11.59
N PHE A 571 19.16 -22.64 -11.11
CA PHE A 571 20.45 -21.95 -11.12
C PHE A 571 21.19 -22.12 -12.45
N ALA A 572 21.79 -21.04 -12.93
CA ALA A 572 22.62 -20.99 -14.11
C ALA A 572 23.93 -20.26 -13.80
N GLU A 573 25.02 -20.66 -14.45
CA GLU A 573 26.29 -19.95 -14.47
C GLU A 573 26.34 -19.08 -15.71
N LEU A 574 26.47 -17.76 -15.56
CA LEU A 574 26.36 -16.78 -16.63
C LEU A 574 26.91 -15.41 -16.23
N SER A 575 27.21 -14.55 -17.18
CA SER A 575 27.45 -13.12 -16.99
C SER A 575 26.30 -12.25 -17.50
N SER A 576 25.43 -12.84 -18.30
CA SER A 576 24.19 -12.21 -18.78
C SER A 576 23.20 -13.27 -19.24
N PHE A 577 21.91 -12.90 -19.27
CA PHE A 577 20.88 -13.67 -19.96
C PHE A 577 19.83 -12.74 -20.55
N GLU A 578 19.09 -13.26 -21.53
CA GLU A 578 17.90 -12.60 -22.06
C GLU A 578 16.71 -13.54 -22.11
N TYR A 579 15.53 -12.95 -22.08
CA TYR A 579 14.29 -13.68 -22.29
C TYR A 579 13.31 -12.86 -23.13
N GLN A 580 12.38 -13.54 -23.82
CA GLN A 580 11.46 -12.94 -24.76
C GLN A 580 10.01 -13.22 -24.35
N ILE A 581 9.24 -12.16 -24.17
CA ILE A 581 7.82 -12.22 -23.80
C ILE A 581 6.94 -11.65 -24.91
N PRO A 582 5.79 -12.29 -25.20
CA PRO A 582 4.87 -11.76 -26.18
C PRO A 582 4.07 -10.56 -25.62
N PHE A 583 3.89 -9.54 -26.43
CA PHE A 583 2.91 -8.50 -26.17
C PHE A 583 1.60 -8.85 -26.88
N VAL A 584 0.54 -9.03 -26.12
CA VAL A 584 -0.76 -9.46 -26.63
C VAL A 584 -1.71 -8.32 -26.99
N GLY A 585 -1.30 -7.09 -26.73
CA GLY A 585 -2.05 -5.88 -27.04
C GLY A 585 -2.83 -5.31 -25.85
N VAL A 586 -3.33 -4.09 -26.05
CA VAL A 586 -4.27 -3.41 -25.17
C VAL A 586 -5.47 -2.94 -25.99
N LEU A 587 -6.63 -2.88 -25.36
CA LEU A 587 -7.84 -2.37 -26.01
C LEU A 587 -8.15 -0.96 -25.51
N PRO A 588 -8.37 0.02 -26.39
CA PRO A 588 -8.79 1.36 -25.96
C PRO A 588 -10.21 1.35 -25.38
N LEU A 589 -11.04 0.40 -25.81
CA LEU A 589 -12.38 0.12 -25.32
C LEU A 589 -12.78 -1.30 -25.74
N MET A 590 -13.86 -1.83 -25.17
CA MET A 590 -14.37 -3.14 -25.54
C MET A 590 -14.84 -3.15 -27.00
N PRO A 591 -14.42 -4.14 -27.80
CA PRO A 591 -14.77 -4.17 -29.20
C PRO A 591 -16.27 -4.40 -29.40
N SER A 592 -16.87 -3.60 -30.25
CA SER A 592 -18.27 -3.75 -30.68
C SER A 592 -18.39 -4.87 -31.71
N LEU A 593 -18.95 -6.00 -31.31
CA LEU A 593 -19.21 -7.13 -32.20
C LEU A 593 -20.68 -7.15 -32.60
N PRO A 594 -21.05 -7.00 -33.89
CA PRO A 594 -22.44 -7.00 -34.35
C PRO A 594 -23.21 -8.24 -33.88
N ASN A 595 -24.39 -8.05 -33.35
CA ASN A 595 -25.32 -9.10 -32.89
C ASN A 595 -24.85 -9.89 -31.65
N THR A 596 -23.88 -9.40 -30.88
CA THR A 596 -23.41 -10.03 -29.63
C THR A 596 -23.99 -9.38 -28.38
N TYR A 597 -24.59 -8.21 -28.49
CA TYR A 597 -25.24 -7.49 -27.40
C TYR A 597 -26.50 -6.77 -27.91
N ASP A 598 -27.39 -6.41 -26.99
CA ASP A 598 -28.58 -5.61 -27.28
C ASP A 598 -28.19 -4.12 -27.23
N GLN A 599 -28.24 -3.47 -28.41
CA GLN A 599 -27.84 -2.06 -28.52
C GLN A 599 -28.77 -1.13 -27.71
N ASN A 600 -30.06 -1.39 -27.65
CA ASN A 600 -30.99 -0.54 -26.91
C ASN A 600 -30.72 -0.62 -25.40
N THR A 601 -30.36 -1.79 -24.90
CA THR A 601 -29.97 -1.96 -23.50
C THR A 601 -28.68 -1.21 -23.19
N LEU A 602 -27.70 -1.25 -24.10
CA LEU A 602 -26.46 -0.49 -23.93
C LEU A 602 -26.67 1.02 -23.99
N GLU A 603 -27.51 1.49 -24.92
CA GLU A 603 -27.94 2.89 -24.98
C GLU A 603 -28.61 3.32 -23.67
N GLN A 604 -29.44 2.43 -23.08
CA GLN A 604 -30.10 2.71 -21.81
C GLN A 604 -29.09 2.86 -20.67
N TYR A 605 -28.11 1.99 -20.57
CA TYR A 605 -27.06 2.12 -19.53
C TYR A 605 -26.27 3.43 -19.67
N VAL A 606 -25.95 3.86 -20.88
CA VAL A 606 -25.32 5.18 -21.08
C VAL A 606 -26.26 6.30 -20.64
N GLN A 607 -27.56 6.23 -21.00
CA GLN A 607 -28.58 7.23 -20.58
C GLN A 607 -28.76 7.24 -19.06
N ASP A 608 -28.75 6.08 -18.41
CA ASP A 608 -28.85 5.98 -16.94
C ASP A 608 -27.68 6.68 -16.26
N TYR A 609 -26.44 6.47 -16.75
CA TYR A 609 -25.26 7.18 -16.26
C TYR A 609 -25.37 8.71 -16.45
N ILE A 610 -25.79 9.16 -17.63
CA ILE A 610 -25.96 10.59 -17.94
C ILE A 610 -27.07 11.22 -17.09
N SER A 611 -28.18 10.52 -16.91
CA SER A 611 -29.36 11.01 -16.18
C SER A 611 -29.16 11.10 -14.69
N GLY A 612 -28.18 10.36 -14.13
CA GLY A 612 -27.75 10.49 -12.75
C GLY A 612 -27.15 11.87 -12.44
N GLY A 613 -26.67 12.56 -13.48
CA GLY A 613 -26.06 13.90 -13.35
C GLY A 613 -24.58 13.85 -12.98
N GLU A 614 -23.89 14.95 -13.23
CA GLU A 614 -22.44 15.06 -13.09
C GLU A 614 -22.00 14.94 -11.60
N ASP A 615 -22.81 15.40 -10.67
CA ASP A 615 -22.57 15.28 -9.23
C ASP A 615 -22.54 13.81 -8.75
N SER A 616 -23.21 12.90 -9.47
CA SER A 616 -23.18 11.47 -9.19
C SER A 616 -21.98 10.73 -9.81
N TRP A 617 -21.20 11.38 -10.66
CA TRP A 617 -20.08 10.73 -11.36
C TRP A 617 -18.83 10.69 -10.51
N ILE A 618 -18.70 11.59 -9.54
CA ILE A 618 -17.60 11.69 -8.60
C ILE A 618 -18.10 12.18 -7.24
N ASN A 619 -17.61 11.57 -6.19
CA ASN A 619 -17.94 11.93 -4.80
C ASN A 619 -16.69 11.99 -3.92
N SER A 620 -15.52 12.15 -4.51
CA SER A 620 -14.24 12.15 -3.79
C SER A 620 -13.31 13.23 -4.30
N THR A 621 -12.36 13.60 -3.46
CA THR A 621 -11.33 14.60 -3.71
C THR A 621 -9.91 14.02 -3.72
N ASP A 622 -9.75 12.74 -3.36
CA ASP A 622 -8.46 12.05 -3.42
C ASP A 622 -8.12 11.53 -4.83
N THR A 623 -6.87 11.17 -5.05
CA THR A 623 -6.38 10.70 -6.36
C THR A 623 -6.88 9.32 -6.75
N TYR A 624 -7.22 8.44 -5.81
CA TYR A 624 -7.67 7.09 -6.12
C TYR A 624 -9.11 7.05 -6.60
N TRP A 625 -10.05 7.50 -5.74
CA TRP A 625 -11.47 7.46 -6.10
C TRP A 625 -11.82 8.43 -7.21
N SER A 626 -11.19 9.62 -7.23
CA SER A 626 -11.29 10.53 -8.38
C SER A 626 -10.76 9.87 -9.64
N GLY A 627 -9.59 9.24 -9.58
CA GLY A 627 -9.01 8.52 -10.70
C GLY A 627 -9.93 7.41 -11.23
N LYS A 628 -10.51 6.60 -10.34
CA LYS A 628 -11.49 5.55 -10.73
C LYS A 628 -12.73 6.13 -11.39
N ALA A 629 -13.24 7.25 -10.88
CA ALA A 629 -14.38 7.95 -11.50
C ALA A 629 -14.03 8.44 -12.92
N TYR A 630 -12.85 9.04 -13.09
CA TYR A 630 -12.37 9.49 -14.40
C TYR A 630 -12.14 8.34 -15.37
N GLY A 631 -11.53 7.23 -14.91
CA GLY A 631 -11.36 6.02 -15.71
C GLY A 631 -12.70 5.45 -16.18
N LYS A 632 -13.70 5.35 -15.27
CA LYS A 632 -15.05 4.91 -15.59
C LYS A 632 -15.73 5.86 -16.63
N ALA A 633 -15.61 7.16 -16.42
CA ALA A 633 -16.17 8.15 -17.34
C ALA A 633 -15.54 8.04 -18.74
N ALA A 634 -14.22 7.85 -18.82
CA ALA A 634 -13.51 7.64 -20.09
C ALA A 634 -14.01 6.40 -20.84
N GLU A 635 -14.23 5.29 -20.15
CA GLU A 635 -14.83 4.07 -20.74
C GLU A 635 -16.23 4.36 -21.30
N ILE A 636 -17.07 5.04 -20.51
CA ILE A 636 -18.45 5.38 -20.92
C ILE A 636 -18.44 6.32 -22.13
N ALA A 637 -17.57 7.34 -22.15
CA ALA A 637 -17.41 8.22 -23.30
C ALA A 637 -17.05 7.46 -24.58
N GLY A 638 -16.09 6.52 -24.45
CA GLY A 638 -15.68 5.65 -25.55
C GLY A 638 -16.82 4.74 -26.05
N ILE A 639 -17.57 4.12 -25.14
CA ILE A 639 -18.73 3.28 -25.46
C ILE A 639 -19.82 4.12 -26.15
N ALA A 640 -20.21 5.26 -25.55
CA ALA A 640 -21.22 6.14 -26.09
C ALA A 640 -20.88 6.55 -27.54
N ARG A 641 -19.66 6.97 -27.79
CA ARG A 641 -19.19 7.30 -29.15
C ARG A 641 -19.27 6.11 -30.09
N SER A 642 -18.94 4.90 -29.67
CA SER A 642 -18.94 3.69 -30.50
C SER A 642 -20.35 3.25 -30.94
N ILE A 643 -21.40 3.63 -30.21
CA ILE A 643 -22.80 3.32 -30.51
C ILE A 643 -23.57 4.51 -31.08
N GLY A 644 -22.89 5.64 -31.35
CA GLY A 644 -23.49 6.81 -32.00
C GLY A 644 -24.21 7.79 -31.06
N MET A 645 -23.94 7.67 -29.72
CA MET A 645 -24.44 8.62 -28.71
C MET A 645 -23.40 9.75 -28.52
N ASP A 646 -23.24 10.55 -29.59
CA ASP A 646 -22.18 11.55 -29.67
C ASP A 646 -22.37 12.70 -28.68
N GLN A 647 -23.63 13.10 -28.39
CA GLN A 647 -23.89 14.18 -27.43
C GLN A 647 -23.53 13.77 -26.00
N GLU A 648 -23.87 12.58 -25.60
CA GLU A 648 -23.56 12.00 -24.31
C GLU A 648 -22.03 11.84 -24.15
N ALA A 649 -21.35 11.34 -25.17
CA ALA A 649 -19.90 11.27 -25.19
C ALA A 649 -19.26 12.65 -25.05
N ASP A 650 -19.72 13.66 -25.76
CA ASP A 650 -19.22 15.05 -25.69
C ASP A 650 -19.43 15.65 -24.28
N GLN A 651 -20.56 15.38 -23.62
CA GLN A 651 -20.82 15.81 -22.25
C GLN A 651 -19.79 15.21 -21.28
N VAL A 652 -19.58 13.88 -21.32
CA VAL A 652 -18.62 13.21 -20.43
C VAL A 652 -17.20 13.68 -20.69
N VAL A 653 -16.79 13.88 -21.95
CA VAL A 653 -15.45 14.39 -22.28
C VAL A 653 -15.26 15.84 -21.82
N THR A 654 -16.30 16.66 -21.89
CA THR A 654 -16.23 18.04 -21.37
C THR A 654 -16.03 18.03 -19.87
N TRP A 655 -16.80 17.25 -19.15
CA TRP A 655 -16.64 17.06 -17.71
C TRP A 655 -15.23 16.54 -17.34
N LEU A 656 -14.72 15.52 -18.06
CA LEU A 656 -13.35 15.03 -17.83
C LEU A 656 -12.29 16.12 -18.03
N LYS A 657 -12.43 16.95 -19.06
CA LYS A 657 -11.50 18.06 -19.30
C LYS A 657 -11.51 19.06 -18.15
N GLU A 658 -12.68 19.45 -17.67
CA GLU A 658 -12.84 20.39 -16.57
C GLU A 658 -12.18 19.85 -15.31
N HIS A 659 -12.45 18.60 -14.94
CA HIS A 659 -11.88 18.00 -13.74
C HIS A 659 -10.38 17.71 -13.84
N LEU A 660 -9.87 17.23 -14.98
CA LEU A 660 -8.44 17.01 -15.13
C LEU A 660 -7.68 18.32 -15.23
N SER A 661 -8.25 19.37 -15.84
CA SER A 661 -7.61 20.69 -15.85
C SER A 661 -7.55 21.31 -14.46
N ASP A 662 -8.56 21.08 -13.62
CA ASP A 662 -8.58 21.46 -12.21
C ASP A 662 -7.41 20.81 -11.45
N TRP A 663 -7.32 19.48 -11.51
CA TRP A 663 -6.21 18.72 -10.92
C TRP A 663 -4.81 19.12 -11.42
N PHE A 664 -4.72 19.55 -12.67
CA PHE A 664 -3.46 19.91 -13.33
C PHE A 664 -3.05 21.37 -13.13
N THR A 665 -3.74 22.08 -12.26
CA THR A 665 -3.48 23.48 -11.93
C THR A 665 -3.50 23.64 -10.41
N ALA A 666 -2.37 24.00 -9.83
CA ALA A 666 -2.22 24.11 -8.37
C ALA A 666 -2.64 25.47 -7.79
N GLU A 667 -3.00 26.43 -8.64
CA GLU A 667 -3.34 27.79 -8.22
C GLU A 667 -4.62 28.27 -8.90
N THR A 668 -5.53 28.79 -8.12
CA THR A 668 -6.75 29.46 -8.61
C THR A 668 -6.75 30.92 -8.14
N ASN A 669 -6.85 31.87 -9.08
CA ASN A 669 -6.90 33.31 -8.81
C ASN A 669 -5.68 33.89 -8.05
N GLY A 670 -4.51 33.27 -8.10
CA GLY A 670 -3.29 33.71 -7.41
C GLY A 670 -3.18 33.22 -5.97
N GLU A 671 -3.94 32.20 -5.61
CA GLU A 671 -3.89 31.52 -4.32
C GLU A 671 -3.74 30.01 -4.57
N LEU A 672 -2.86 29.37 -3.80
CA LEU A 672 -2.62 27.93 -3.88
C LEU A 672 -3.91 27.18 -3.46
N ASP A 673 -4.32 26.22 -4.28
CA ASP A 673 -5.53 25.44 -4.04
C ASP A 673 -5.42 24.58 -2.76
N GLU A 674 -6.55 24.29 -2.14
CA GLU A 674 -6.61 23.45 -0.95
C GLU A 674 -6.78 21.97 -1.29
N LEU A 675 -7.39 21.64 -2.44
CA LEU A 675 -7.71 20.28 -2.88
C LEU A 675 -7.50 20.14 -4.38
N ARG A 676 -7.32 18.93 -4.85
CA ARG A 676 -7.26 18.55 -6.26
C ARG A 676 -6.13 19.24 -7.03
N TYR A 677 -4.93 19.16 -6.49
CA TYR A 677 -3.71 19.63 -7.16
C TYR A 677 -2.55 18.68 -6.86
N PHE A 678 -1.43 18.87 -7.55
CA PHE A 678 -0.23 18.09 -7.34
C PHE A 678 0.88 18.94 -6.73
N VAL A 679 1.66 18.31 -5.85
CA VAL A 679 2.87 18.88 -5.24
C VAL A 679 4.06 18.03 -5.66
N TYR A 680 5.15 18.66 -6.05
CA TYR A 680 6.42 17.97 -6.25
C TYR A 680 7.24 17.99 -4.96
N ASP A 681 7.52 16.81 -4.41
CA ASP A 681 8.39 16.60 -3.27
C ASP A 681 9.82 16.32 -3.77
N GLU A 682 10.72 17.28 -3.60
CA GLU A 682 12.11 17.18 -4.05
C GLU A 682 12.99 16.26 -3.20
N GLU A 683 12.53 15.88 -1.99
CA GLU A 683 13.29 15.00 -1.10
C GLU A 683 13.13 13.52 -1.49
N TRP A 684 11.98 13.18 -2.05
CA TRP A 684 11.67 11.84 -2.54
C TRP A 684 11.50 11.76 -4.07
N ASP A 685 11.73 12.88 -4.74
CA ASP A 685 11.61 12.95 -6.19
C ASP A 685 10.25 12.43 -6.70
N THR A 686 9.14 12.91 -6.11
CA THR A 686 7.81 12.34 -6.36
C THR A 686 6.73 13.41 -6.46
N LEU A 687 5.63 13.08 -7.13
CA LEU A 687 4.40 13.85 -7.08
C LEU A 687 3.49 13.35 -5.97
N LEU A 688 2.91 14.27 -5.22
CA LEU A 688 1.89 14.00 -4.22
C LEU A 688 0.59 14.66 -4.67
N GLY A 689 -0.44 13.87 -4.90
CA GLY A 689 -1.75 14.40 -5.24
C GLY A 689 -2.55 14.71 -3.98
N ILE A 690 -3.10 15.90 -3.89
CA ILE A 690 -3.84 16.38 -2.73
C ILE A 690 -5.34 16.19 -3.01
N GLU A 691 -5.97 15.33 -2.28
CA GLU A 691 -5.81 14.78 -0.94
C GLU A 691 -5.17 13.38 -0.98
N GLU A 692 -4.59 12.94 0.15
CA GLU A 692 -4.02 11.62 0.30
C GLU A 692 -5.08 10.51 0.29
N ALA A 693 -4.73 9.36 -0.29
CA ALA A 693 -5.47 8.11 -0.13
C ALA A 693 -4.51 6.91 -0.10
N PHE A 694 -4.84 5.91 0.69
CA PHE A 694 -4.17 4.60 0.75
C PHE A 694 -2.64 4.64 0.96
N GLY A 695 -2.15 5.64 1.69
CA GLY A 695 -0.73 5.78 1.98
C GLY A 695 0.10 6.31 0.81
N SER A 696 -0.53 6.96 -0.17
CA SER A 696 0.16 7.52 -1.34
C SER A 696 1.20 8.58 -0.97
N HIS A 697 1.05 9.27 0.16
CA HIS A 697 2.05 10.19 0.69
C HIS A 697 3.04 9.51 1.62
N GLN A 698 2.57 8.84 2.67
CA GLN A 698 3.42 8.28 3.73
C GLN A 698 4.30 7.13 3.26
N ARG A 699 3.83 6.35 2.33
CA ARG A 699 4.43 5.10 1.87
C ARG A 699 4.80 5.14 0.40
N LEU A 700 4.45 6.22 -0.31
CA LEU A 700 4.45 6.34 -1.77
C LEU A 700 3.67 5.21 -2.45
N ALA A 701 2.64 4.68 -1.75
CA ALA A 701 1.86 3.56 -2.24
C ALA A 701 1.04 3.94 -3.48
N ASP A 702 0.85 3.00 -4.37
CA ASP A 702 -0.17 2.95 -5.41
C ASP A 702 -0.14 4.05 -6.48
N HIS A 703 0.91 4.87 -6.59
CA HIS A 703 0.97 5.97 -7.56
C HIS A 703 0.61 5.52 -8.99
N HIS A 704 1.09 4.35 -9.42
CA HIS A 704 0.75 3.82 -10.74
C HIS A 704 -0.72 3.43 -10.88
N PHE A 705 -1.41 3.04 -9.78
CA PHE A 705 -2.85 2.81 -9.80
C PHE A 705 -3.59 4.14 -9.92
N HIS A 706 -3.31 5.08 -9.00
CA HIS A 706 -3.95 6.39 -8.94
C HIS A 706 -3.74 7.18 -10.23
N TYR A 707 -2.50 7.46 -10.58
CA TYR A 707 -2.17 8.31 -11.74
C TYR A 707 -2.42 7.59 -13.06
N GLY A 708 -2.38 6.27 -13.08
CA GLY A 708 -2.74 5.47 -14.24
C GLY A 708 -4.18 5.71 -14.71
N TYR A 709 -5.11 5.94 -13.80
CA TYR A 709 -6.49 6.32 -14.14
C TYR A 709 -6.56 7.72 -14.77
N PHE A 710 -5.80 8.70 -14.27
CA PHE A 710 -5.69 10.03 -14.88
C PHE A 710 -5.13 9.95 -16.29
N VAL A 711 -4.05 9.20 -16.48
CA VAL A 711 -3.44 8.98 -17.81
C VAL A 711 -4.44 8.28 -18.76
N ARG A 712 -5.21 7.30 -18.26
CA ARG A 712 -6.24 6.61 -19.03
C ARG A 712 -7.35 7.58 -19.46
N ALA A 713 -7.80 8.44 -18.55
CA ALA A 713 -8.81 9.46 -18.85
C ALA A 713 -8.26 10.50 -19.84
N ALA A 714 -7.05 11.00 -19.63
CA ALA A 714 -6.38 11.90 -20.55
C ALA A 714 -6.23 11.30 -21.95
N ALA A 715 -5.86 10.02 -22.07
CA ALA A 715 -5.80 9.33 -23.35
C ALA A 715 -7.16 9.38 -24.09
N GLU A 716 -8.28 9.20 -23.41
CA GLU A 716 -9.60 9.30 -24.02
C GLU A 716 -9.95 10.74 -24.44
N ILE A 717 -9.64 11.73 -23.59
CA ILE A 717 -9.79 13.16 -23.98
C ILE A 717 -8.98 13.43 -25.24
N CYS A 718 -7.70 13.05 -25.28
CA CYS A 718 -6.80 13.31 -26.40
C CYS A 718 -7.20 12.57 -27.67
N ARG A 719 -7.82 11.38 -27.55
CA ARG A 719 -8.36 10.65 -28.68
C ARG A 719 -9.51 11.39 -29.34
N GLN A 720 -10.29 12.15 -28.57
CA GLN A 720 -11.42 12.94 -29.04
C GLN A 720 -11.05 14.38 -29.39
N ASP A 721 -10.12 14.97 -28.62
CA ASP A 721 -9.60 16.32 -28.86
C ASP A 721 -8.08 16.36 -28.63
N ARG A 722 -7.36 16.15 -29.70
CA ARG A 722 -5.89 16.11 -29.69
C ARG A 722 -5.26 17.43 -29.27
N SER A 723 -5.96 18.55 -29.40
CA SER A 723 -5.42 19.88 -29.03
C SER A 723 -5.22 20.01 -27.52
N TRP A 724 -6.04 19.34 -26.71
CA TRP A 724 -5.93 19.36 -25.24
C TRP A 724 -4.60 18.73 -24.73
N CYS A 725 -3.99 17.86 -25.55
CA CYS A 725 -2.72 17.19 -25.24
C CYS A 725 -1.51 17.80 -25.94
N SER A 726 -1.66 18.99 -26.52
CA SER A 726 -0.51 19.66 -27.11
C SER A 726 0.48 20.15 -26.06
N GLU A 727 1.70 20.47 -26.49
CA GLU A 727 2.81 20.89 -25.62
C GLU A 727 2.50 22.19 -24.86
N ASP A 728 1.65 23.07 -25.41
CA ASP A 728 1.18 24.29 -24.80
C ASP A 728 -0.13 24.14 -24.00
N GLN A 729 -0.64 22.95 -23.89
CA GLN A 729 -1.83 22.61 -23.11
C GLN A 729 -1.48 21.60 -22.02
N TYR A 730 -2.31 20.59 -21.74
CA TYR A 730 -2.12 19.69 -20.60
C TYR A 730 -1.29 18.42 -20.91
N GLY A 731 -0.80 18.24 -22.13
CA GLY A 731 0.09 17.13 -22.50
C GLY A 731 1.28 16.98 -21.54
N PRO A 732 2.04 18.06 -21.25
CA PRO A 732 3.18 17.98 -20.32
C PRO A 732 2.81 17.54 -18.89
N MET A 733 1.60 17.87 -18.40
CA MET A 733 1.13 17.39 -17.09
C MET A 733 0.85 15.88 -17.10
N VAL A 734 0.27 15.36 -18.18
CA VAL A 734 0.06 13.91 -18.32
C VAL A 734 1.40 13.17 -18.36
N GLU A 735 2.37 13.69 -19.09
CA GLU A 735 3.73 13.14 -19.14
C GLU A 735 4.45 13.22 -17.79
N LEU A 736 4.21 14.30 -17.02
CA LEU A 736 4.73 14.44 -15.66
C LEU A 736 4.22 13.34 -14.73
N LEU A 737 2.91 13.03 -14.78
CA LEU A 737 2.35 11.90 -14.03
C LEU A 737 2.98 10.57 -14.44
N ILE A 738 3.17 10.32 -15.74
CA ILE A 738 3.82 9.10 -16.24
C ILE A 738 5.26 9.02 -15.72
N ARG A 739 6.00 10.14 -15.71
CA ARG A 739 7.37 10.20 -15.23
C ARG A 739 7.49 9.86 -13.74
N ASP A 740 6.51 10.22 -12.90
CA ASP A 740 6.53 9.88 -11.48
C ASP A 740 6.56 8.36 -11.26
N TYR A 741 5.65 7.60 -11.86
CA TYR A 741 5.57 6.16 -11.61
C TYR A 741 6.35 5.29 -12.62
N ALA A 742 6.72 5.83 -13.77
CA ALA A 742 7.42 5.13 -14.84
C ALA A 742 8.51 6.01 -15.50
N GLY A 743 9.30 6.72 -14.70
CA GLY A 743 10.39 7.59 -15.14
C GLY A 743 11.46 6.86 -15.96
N ASP A 744 12.26 7.60 -16.71
CA ASP A 744 13.38 7.08 -17.49
C ASP A 744 14.69 7.15 -16.68
N PRO A 745 15.69 6.32 -17.00
CA PRO A 745 17.04 6.52 -16.49
C PRO A 745 17.57 7.90 -16.87
N GLY A 746 18.04 8.66 -15.85
CA GLY A 746 18.57 10.01 -16.05
C GLY A 746 17.51 11.12 -16.11
N ASP A 747 16.26 10.82 -15.77
CA ASP A 747 15.25 11.83 -15.53
C ASP A 747 15.73 12.84 -14.47
N ASP A 748 15.45 14.15 -14.71
CA ASP A 748 15.93 15.23 -13.84
C ASP A 748 15.06 15.47 -12.61
N MET A 749 13.91 14.80 -12.49
CA MET A 749 12.95 14.94 -11.38
C MET A 749 12.59 13.62 -10.71
N PHE A 750 12.55 12.51 -11.44
CA PHE A 750 11.99 11.26 -10.97
C PHE A 750 12.97 10.08 -11.05
N PRO A 751 12.86 9.11 -10.15
CA PRO A 751 13.64 7.89 -10.25
C PRO A 751 13.15 7.01 -11.41
N PRO A 752 14.02 6.16 -11.97
CA PRO A 752 13.62 5.26 -13.04
C PRO A 752 12.59 4.26 -12.54
N LEU A 753 11.48 4.12 -13.30
CA LEU A 753 10.47 3.08 -13.10
C LEU A 753 10.04 2.90 -11.63
N ARG A 754 9.65 3.99 -10.92
CA ARG A 754 9.34 3.96 -9.47
C ARG A 754 8.50 2.75 -9.06
N ASN A 755 7.36 2.54 -9.71
CA ASN A 755 6.41 1.50 -9.31
C ASN A 755 6.60 0.15 -10.01
N PHE A 756 7.57 0.04 -10.92
CA PHE A 756 7.87 -1.21 -11.60
C PHE A 756 9.26 -1.71 -11.20
N ASP A 757 9.34 -2.96 -10.80
CA ASP A 757 10.58 -3.61 -10.41
C ASP A 757 11.17 -4.39 -11.61
N PRO A 758 12.23 -3.90 -12.28
CA PRO A 758 12.79 -4.54 -13.46
C PRO A 758 13.30 -5.96 -13.18
N ALA A 759 13.87 -6.19 -11.99
CA ALA A 759 14.41 -7.50 -11.63
C ALA A 759 13.32 -8.57 -11.46
N ASN A 760 12.14 -8.18 -11.04
CA ASN A 760 10.97 -9.05 -10.91
C ASN A 760 10.07 -9.06 -12.15
N GLY A 761 10.10 -8.01 -12.97
CA GLY A 761 9.29 -7.85 -14.17
C GLY A 761 7.82 -7.49 -13.91
N PHE A 762 7.49 -6.94 -12.72
CA PHE A 762 6.15 -6.48 -12.36
C PHE A 762 6.20 -5.35 -11.32
N SER A 763 5.03 -4.77 -11.02
CA SER A 763 4.90 -3.69 -10.04
C SER A 763 4.76 -4.19 -8.61
N TRP A 764 5.16 -3.35 -7.67
CA TRP A 764 4.79 -3.44 -6.27
C TRP A 764 3.86 -2.28 -5.90
N ALA A 765 2.92 -2.52 -4.97
CA ALA A 765 1.97 -1.52 -4.53
C ALA A 765 2.59 -0.52 -3.56
N ASP A 766 3.40 -0.99 -2.62
CA ASP A 766 3.88 -0.22 -1.49
C ASP A 766 5.35 0.20 -1.66
N GLY A 767 5.62 1.50 -1.55
CA GLY A 767 6.98 2.03 -1.60
C GLY A 767 7.78 1.68 -0.36
N LYS A 768 7.20 1.80 0.83
CA LYS A 768 7.86 1.55 2.11
C LYS A 768 8.14 0.07 2.38
N ALA A 769 7.30 -0.81 1.89
CA ALA A 769 7.44 -2.27 1.98
C ALA A 769 7.73 -2.77 3.42
N ASP A 770 6.98 -2.27 4.40
CA ASP A 770 7.17 -2.57 5.83
C ASP A 770 6.38 -3.79 6.32
N ALA A 771 5.60 -4.44 5.49
CA ALA A 771 4.89 -5.64 5.89
C ALA A 771 5.85 -6.79 6.21
N LEU A 772 5.54 -7.58 7.24
CA LEU A 772 6.36 -8.73 7.67
C LEU A 772 6.70 -9.72 6.54
N GLN A 773 5.83 -9.79 5.53
CA GLN A 773 5.99 -10.65 4.36
C GLN A 773 6.86 -10.03 3.26
N GLY A 774 7.22 -8.77 3.37
CA GLY A 774 7.87 -7.96 2.36
C GLY A 774 6.89 -6.99 1.70
N ASN A 775 6.95 -6.81 0.38
CA ASN A 775 6.02 -5.98 -0.38
C ASN A 775 4.85 -6.80 -0.95
N ASN A 776 3.75 -6.15 -1.29
CA ASN A 776 2.59 -6.74 -1.95
C ASN A 776 2.48 -6.25 -3.41
N ASN A 777 1.69 -6.94 -4.19
CA ASN A 777 1.33 -6.50 -5.54
C ASN A 777 -0.04 -5.81 -5.56
N GLU A 778 -0.93 -6.20 -4.69
CA GLU A 778 -2.32 -5.82 -4.49
C GLU A 778 -3.20 -6.00 -5.74
N SER A 779 -3.08 -5.15 -6.76
CA SER A 779 -3.98 -5.15 -7.91
C SER A 779 -3.26 -5.35 -9.23
N THR A 780 -3.36 -6.56 -9.79
CA THR A 780 -2.82 -6.89 -11.11
C THR A 780 -3.52 -6.15 -12.23
N SER A 781 -4.83 -5.95 -12.10
CA SER A 781 -5.66 -5.29 -13.11
C SER A 781 -5.39 -3.78 -13.18
N GLU A 782 -5.19 -3.13 -12.05
CA GLU A 782 -4.90 -1.69 -12.02
C GLU A 782 -3.50 -1.37 -12.56
N ALA A 783 -2.49 -2.20 -12.24
CA ALA A 783 -1.19 -2.06 -12.87
C ALA A 783 -1.23 -2.25 -14.39
N ALA A 784 -1.95 -3.27 -14.87
CA ALA A 784 -2.11 -3.49 -16.31
C ALA A 784 -2.86 -2.32 -16.99
N ASN A 785 -3.88 -1.76 -16.34
CA ASN A 785 -4.59 -0.57 -16.81
C ASN A 785 -3.64 0.63 -16.91
N SER A 786 -2.83 0.86 -15.89
CA SER A 786 -1.86 1.96 -15.83
C SER A 786 -0.86 1.90 -17.00
N TYR A 787 -0.20 0.76 -17.18
CA TYR A 787 0.78 0.59 -18.26
C TYR A 787 0.13 0.55 -19.65
N GLY A 788 -1.09 0.02 -19.73
CA GLY A 788 -1.92 0.11 -20.93
C GLY A 788 -2.29 1.55 -21.29
N ALA A 789 -2.53 2.40 -20.30
CA ALA A 789 -2.83 3.82 -20.50
C ALA A 789 -1.63 4.58 -21.11
N ILE A 790 -0.39 4.26 -20.70
CA ILE A 790 0.83 4.82 -21.32
C ILE A 790 0.87 4.49 -22.82
N ILE A 791 0.55 3.23 -23.20
CA ILE A 791 0.52 2.83 -24.62
C ILE A 791 -0.51 3.64 -25.39
N LEU A 792 -1.74 3.74 -24.86
CA LEU A 792 -2.83 4.46 -25.52
C LEU A 792 -2.50 5.95 -25.68
N TYR A 793 -1.99 6.59 -24.64
CA TYR A 793 -1.58 7.99 -24.67
C TYR A 793 -0.44 8.20 -25.68
N GLY A 794 0.62 7.38 -25.63
CA GLY A 794 1.73 7.46 -26.58
C GLY A 794 1.33 7.26 -28.05
N LEU A 795 0.35 6.37 -28.32
CA LEU A 795 -0.20 6.17 -29.66
C LEU A 795 -0.95 7.41 -30.16
N ILE A 796 -1.68 8.09 -29.30
CA ILE A 796 -2.46 9.27 -29.64
C ILE A 796 -1.56 10.48 -29.86
N THR A 797 -0.54 10.63 -29.04
CA THR A 797 0.44 11.73 -29.13
C THR A 797 1.57 11.51 -30.13
N ASP A 798 1.61 10.34 -30.79
CA ASP A 798 2.69 9.89 -31.70
C ASP A 798 4.04 9.74 -30.98
N ASN A 799 4.07 9.60 -29.64
CA ASN A 799 5.26 9.39 -28.85
C ASN A 799 5.64 7.89 -28.81
N GLN A 800 6.57 7.49 -29.69
CA GLN A 800 6.96 6.09 -29.83
C GLN A 800 7.74 5.55 -28.64
N ASP A 801 8.44 6.40 -27.89
CA ASP A 801 9.20 6.00 -26.70
C ASP A 801 8.24 5.64 -25.57
N LEU A 802 7.18 6.43 -25.35
CA LEU A 802 6.10 6.07 -24.42
C LEU A 802 5.38 4.77 -24.85
N VAL A 803 5.13 4.57 -26.15
CA VAL A 803 4.52 3.33 -26.64
C VAL A 803 5.40 2.14 -26.31
N ASN A 804 6.71 2.20 -26.60
CA ASN A 804 7.63 1.10 -26.34
C ASN A 804 7.78 0.84 -24.83
N LYS A 805 7.91 1.89 -24.02
CA LYS A 805 7.92 1.80 -22.54
C LYS A 805 6.67 1.11 -22.03
N GLY A 806 5.50 1.59 -22.41
CA GLY A 806 4.23 1.00 -21.99
C GLY A 806 4.09 -0.46 -22.44
N ILE A 807 4.54 -0.82 -23.64
CA ILE A 807 4.56 -2.22 -24.12
C ILE A 807 5.47 -3.09 -23.25
N TYR A 808 6.67 -2.63 -22.91
CA TYR A 808 7.56 -3.35 -21.99
C TYR A 808 6.92 -3.59 -20.63
N LEU A 809 6.45 -2.53 -19.99
CA LEU A 809 5.84 -2.59 -18.64
C LEU A 809 4.60 -3.50 -18.64
N HIS A 810 3.71 -3.33 -19.62
CA HIS A 810 2.47 -4.10 -19.71
C HIS A 810 2.73 -5.58 -20.04
N ALA A 811 3.61 -5.89 -20.98
CA ALA A 811 3.92 -7.26 -21.38
C ALA A 811 4.59 -8.03 -20.25
N SER A 812 5.60 -7.40 -19.58
CA SER A 812 6.31 -7.99 -18.45
C SER A 812 5.36 -8.27 -17.29
N THR A 813 4.58 -7.26 -16.89
CA THR A 813 3.59 -7.37 -15.81
C THR A 813 2.55 -8.45 -16.09
N SER A 814 1.99 -8.49 -17.29
CA SER A 814 1.00 -9.51 -17.69
C SER A 814 1.59 -10.91 -17.68
N ALA A 815 2.82 -11.10 -18.20
CA ALA A 815 3.50 -12.38 -18.18
C ALA A 815 3.80 -12.86 -16.75
N ALA A 816 4.24 -11.95 -15.88
CA ALA A 816 4.50 -12.24 -14.47
C ALA A 816 3.22 -12.66 -13.74
N TYR A 817 2.10 -11.99 -13.97
CA TYR A 817 0.82 -12.33 -13.35
C TYR A 817 0.32 -13.71 -13.76
N TRP A 818 0.42 -14.06 -15.04
CA TRP A 818 0.09 -15.41 -15.51
C TRP A 818 0.97 -16.48 -14.88
N GLN A 819 2.27 -16.21 -14.71
CA GLN A 819 3.21 -17.20 -14.18
C GLN A 819 3.16 -17.31 -12.65
N TYR A 820 3.10 -16.18 -11.94
CA TYR A 820 3.32 -16.15 -10.49
C TYR A 820 2.02 -16.17 -9.68
N TRP A 821 1.01 -15.40 -10.07
CA TRP A 821 -0.27 -15.35 -9.35
C TRP A 821 -1.29 -16.34 -9.87
N ASN A 822 -1.42 -16.47 -11.19
CA ASN A 822 -2.39 -17.40 -11.79
C ASN A 822 -1.83 -18.81 -11.96
N ASN A 823 -0.52 -19.03 -11.75
CA ASN A 823 0.16 -20.32 -11.83
C ASN A 823 -0.24 -21.16 -13.06
N ILE A 824 -0.38 -20.51 -14.22
CA ILE A 824 -0.99 -21.09 -15.42
C ILE A 824 -0.33 -22.40 -15.89
N ASP A 825 0.95 -22.57 -15.63
CA ASP A 825 1.73 -23.75 -16.00
C ASP A 825 1.99 -24.71 -14.81
N GLY A 826 1.48 -24.41 -13.62
CA GLY A 826 1.63 -25.24 -12.43
C GLY A 826 3.05 -25.30 -11.86
N TYR A 827 3.90 -24.32 -12.13
CA TYR A 827 5.30 -24.28 -11.60
C TYR A 827 5.38 -23.90 -10.12
N ASN A 828 4.32 -23.34 -9.63
CA ASN A 828 4.23 -22.82 -8.27
C ASN A 828 3.80 -23.89 -7.25
N ASN A 829 3.61 -25.07 -7.47
CA ASN A 829 3.20 -26.21 -6.61
C ASN A 829 3.46 -26.04 -5.10
N LEU A 830 2.83 -25.08 -4.46
CA LEU A 830 3.00 -24.81 -3.02
C LEU A 830 2.23 -25.77 -2.11
N GLY A 831 1.54 -26.74 -2.64
CA GLY A 831 0.77 -27.73 -1.92
C GLY A 831 -0.73 -27.39 -1.87
N ALA A 832 -1.56 -28.36 -1.48
CA ALA A 832 -3.02 -28.25 -1.51
C ALA A 832 -3.61 -27.21 -0.53
N ASP A 833 -2.80 -26.73 0.42
CA ASP A 833 -3.20 -25.74 1.41
C ASP A 833 -2.94 -24.29 0.94
N TYR A 834 -2.54 -24.11 -0.31
CA TYR A 834 -2.18 -22.82 -0.89
C TYR A 834 -3.00 -22.46 -2.13
N ASP A 835 -3.98 -23.28 -2.48
CA ASP A 835 -4.82 -23.00 -3.66
C ASP A 835 -5.95 -22.04 -3.33
#